data_b0928526f703cdabb242506e7bc8fe0d
#
_entry.id   b0928526f703cdabb242506e7bc8fe0d
#
_cell.length_a   1.000
_cell.length_b   1.000
_cell.length_c   1.000
_cell.angle_alpha   90.00
_cell.angle_beta   90.00
_cell.angle_gamma   90.00
#
_symmetry.space_group_name_H-M   'P 1'
#
loop_
_entity.id
_entity.type
_entity.pdbx_description
1 polymer ?
#
loop_
_entity_poly.entity_id
_entity_poly.type
_entity_poly.pdbx_seq_one_letter_code
_entity_poly.pdbx_strand_id
1 'polypeptide(L)'
;IAQDIEDDIALGSLNLARIVGTSDGLQVTEDRLSANHHFANVLFNVMRGGLFVDNYAVDKADLISFVEGFNRVEYQKSAAFFEGLEDSFHYSDLIAAAEQTNNASLQRLCMEYLPLSFSRRHGDPSRPWNKFAIQVKKDDGSQLLNFEGNWRDIFQNWEALSISIPNYVESMISKFVNASTADGYNPYRITKAGIDWEKPEPHDPWASIGYWGDHQIIYLLKFLELSSDYHPGTLKKFLSADLFCYANVPYRIKGFEALLKDPHNTIDFDEKMDALIGQRVEAVGADGRLIWDKNDSVYTVNLTEKLLATVLSKLSNFIPEAGIWMNTQRPEWNDANNALVGYGVSMVTLYYTRRYQQYLLNLFSEVEFDQVDISTELVELLNSINSTFVDNRHLLEGKISDKDRGLMLGRLGRAADTFRAGIYADGFVGERVAVKTADLVAFCETSLEFIDHSIRANRREDGLYNAYNLMTATDDGVEITYLYEMLEGQVAVLSSGCLSPEESLAVLDVLRQSDLYTARQNSYLLYPDRELTRFMDKNIIPAADVQRSALLQALVSAGDSSLIESNSEGGYHFNGTFNNVMSAQSAMQTLADNGYADLVAQDEALVAEIFESVFNHRQFTGRSGGMYAYEGLGSIYWHMVSKLLLAALESFQKGLEQNSDAVTMGRLADHYFDIRSGIGFNKTPDNYGAFPTDPYSHTPGFAGAKQPGMTGQVKEEVIARLQELGVQVVNGSVTFNPFILRKSEFLLGSDTLVYFDIKGEQKSLPLETGQLGFTYCQVPVVYSLAEQTSIELSFADGRSESISGNSIDADLSMAIFDKKGTISSIQVALQPGLE
;
A
#
# COMPACT_ATOMS: atom_id res chain seq x y z
N ILE A 1 42.35 18.44 -15.22
CA ILE A 1 41.00 18.27 -15.78
C ILE A 1 40.68 16.77 -15.96
N ALA A 2 41.50 15.98 -16.73
CA ALA A 2 41.19 14.55 -16.92
C ALA A 2 41.26 13.78 -15.60
N GLN A 3 42.27 14.01 -14.77
CA GLN A 3 42.36 13.39 -13.45
C GLN A 3 41.25 13.84 -12.54
N ASP A 4 40.87 15.12 -12.56
CA ASP A 4 39.77 15.66 -11.75
C ASP A 4 38.45 14.98 -12.12
N ILE A 5 38.22 14.69 -13.41
CA ILE A 5 37.02 13.95 -13.85
C ILE A 5 37.04 12.49 -13.38
N GLU A 6 38.20 11.81 -13.45
CA GLU A 6 38.34 10.44 -12.97
C GLU A 6 38.13 10.37 -11.43
N ASP A 7 38.67 11.35 -10.70
CA ASP A 7 38.49 11.45 -9.25
C ASP A 7 37.02 11.72 -8.87
N ASP A 8 36.31 12.57 -9.62
CA ASP A 8 34.89 12.84 -9.44
C ASP A 8 34.02 11.60 -9.75
N ILE A 9 34.37 10.83 -10.79
CA ILE A 9 33.68 9.56 -11.11
C ILE A 9 33.91 8.54 -9.99
N ALA A 10 35.13 8.42 -9.49
CA ALA A 10 35.48 7.52 -8.39
C ALA A 10 34.74 7.92 -7.10
N LEU A 11 34.70 9.21 -6.78
CA LEU A 11 33.94 9.74 -5.65
C LEU A 11 32.42 9.50 -5.79
N GLY A 12 31.89 9.69 -6.99
CA GLY A 12 30.48 9.41 -7.28
C GLY A 12 30.13 7.95 -7.04
N SER A 13 30.98 7.03 -7.53
CA SER A 13 30.81 5.57 -7.34
C SER A 13 30.91 5.17 -5.86
N LEU A 14 31.87 5.76 -5.12
CA LEU A 14 32.03 5.53 -3.69
C LEU A 14 30.80 6.01 -2.89
N ASN A 15 30.29 7.20 -3.20
CA ASN A 15 29.10 7.75 -2.56
C ASN A 15 27.85 6.91 -2.85
N LEU A 16 27.70 6.40 -4.09
CA LEU A 16 26.61 5.50 -4.46
C LEU A 16 26.68 4.21 -3.63
N ALA A 17 27.86 3.57 -3.57
CA ALA A 17 28.05 2.35 -2.79
C ALA A 17 27.82 2.59 -1.29
N ARG A 18 28.21 3.77 -0.76
CA ARG A 18 27.91 4.16 0.62
C ARG A 18 26.40 4.27 0.89
N ILE A 19 25.67 4.97 0.02
CA ILE A 19 24.21 5.13 0.13
C ILE A 19 23.51 3.77 0.11
N VAL A 20 23.87 2.89 -0.81
CA VAL A 20 23.31 1.55 -0.89
C VAL A 20 23.71 0.70 0.33
N GLY A 21 24.93 0.85 0.81
CA GLY A 21 25.46 0.15 1.99
C GLY A 21 24.76 0.52 3.30
N THR A 22 24.28 1.76 3.47
CA THR A 22 23.52 2.17 4.67
C THR A 22 22.15 1.49 4.77
N SER A 23 21.65 0.95 3.65
CA SER A 23 20.39 0.22 3.56
C SER A 23 20.58 -1.26 3.20
N ASP A 24 21.72 -1.85 3.59
CA ASP A 24 22.04 -3.27 3.48
C ASP A 24 21.99 -3.85 2.05
N GLY A 25 22.31 -3.03 1.05
CA GLY A 25 22.33 -3.44 -0.36
C GLY A 25 23.62 -4.12 -0.83
N LEU A 26 24.60 -4.34 0.06
CA LEU A 26 25.92 -4.90 -0.30
C LEU A 26 25.97 -6.39 0.06
N GLN A 27 26.26 -7.22 -0.94
CA GLN A 27 26.35 -8.67 -0.81
C GLN A 27 27.52 -9.22 -1.65
N VAL A 28 28.09 -10.30 -1.20
CA VAL A 28 29.09 -11.09 -1.94
C VAL A 28 28.68 -12.55 -1.89
N THR A 29 28.22 -13.05 -3.02
CA THR A 29 27.80 -14.45 -3.23
C THR A 29 28.33 -14.93 -4.57
N GLU A 30 28.32 -16.25 -4.83
CA GLU A 30 28.67 -16.79 -6.15
C GLU A 30 27.65 -16.36 -7.22
N ASP A 31 26.36 -16.17 -6.85
CA ASP A 31 25.34 -15.59 -7.72
C ASP A 31 25.47 -14.08 -7.80
N ARG A 32 26.45 -13.63 -8.59
CA ARG A 32 26.72 -12.19 -8.81
C ARG A 32 25.54 -11.44 -9.40
N LEU A 33 24.71 -12.14 -10.19
CA LEU A 33 23.55 -11.51 -10.81
C LEU A 33 22.49 -11.14 -9.74
N SER A 34 22.20 -12.04 -8.81
CA SER A 34 21.31 -11.77 -7.67
C SER A 34 21.85 -10.67 -6.75
N ALA A 35 23.16 -10.66 -6.47
CA ALA A 35 23.79 -9.62 -5.66
C ALA A 35 23.69 -8.23 -6.32
N ASN A 36 23.95 -8.14 -7.62
CA ASN A 36 23.84 -6.88 -8.39
C ASN A 36 22.39 -6.41 -8.50
N HIS A 37 21.44 -7.36 -8.67
CA HIS A 37 20.02 -7.03 -8.70
C HIS A 37 19.54 -6.49 -7.35
N HIS A 38 19.97 -7.10 -6.24
CA HIS A 38 19.68 -6.58 -4.90
C HIS A 38 20.24 -5.18 -4.70
N PHE A 39 21.50 -4.93 -5.11
CA PHE A 39 22.10 -3.59 -5.09
C PHE A 39 21.23 -2.56 -5.85
N ALA A 40 20.78 -2.90 -7.06
CA ALA A 40 19.94 -2.04 -7.87
C ALA A 40 18.58 -1.78 -7.19
N ASN A 41 17.94 -2.82 -6.64
CA ASN A 41 16.66 -2.67 -5.95
C ASN A 41 16.77 -1.79 -4.70
N VAL A 42 17.81 -1.96 -3.89
CA VAL A 42 18.05 -1.09 -2.73
C VAL A 42 18.31 0.35 -3.16
N LEU A 43 19.13 0.57 -4.20
CA LEU A 43 19.34 1.91 -4.76
C LEU A 43 18.04 2.58 -5.17
N PHE A 44 17.21 1.90 -5.96
CA PHE A 44 15.95 2.47 -6.42
C PHE A 44 14.94 2.62 -5.28
N ASN A 45 14.98 1.75 -4.26
CA ASN A 45 14.16 1.89 -3.08
C ASN A 45 14.53 3.16 -2.27
N VAL A 46 15.82 3.42 -2.08
CA VAL A 46 16.32 4.66 -1.46
C VAL A 46 15.97 5.90 -2.28
N MET A 47 16.06 5.81 -3.61
CA MET A 47 15.66 6.91 -4.49
C MET A 47 14.18 7.31 -4.34
N ARG A 48 13.32 6.42 -3.88
CA ARG A 48 11.89 6.67 -3.69
C ARG A 48 11.48 6.89 -2.24
N GLY A 49 12.05 6.12 -1.32
CA GLY A 49 11.76 6.22 0.11
C GLY A 49 12.60 7.26 0.84
N GLY A 50 13.69 7.68 0.22
CA GLY A 50 14.68 8.59 0.83
C GLY A 50 15.79 7.85 1.55
N LEU A 51 16.73 8.62 2.06
CA LEU A 51 17.88 8.20 2.84
C LEU A 51 17.77 8.79 4.24
N PHE A 52 17.89 7.95 5.27
CA PHE A 52 18.08 8.41 6.63
C PHE A 52 19.53 8.86 6.79
N VAL A 53 19.71 10.15 7.05
CA VAL A 53 21.03 10.75 7.16
C VAL A 53 21.61 10.45 8.55
N ASP A 54 22.86 10.03 8.59
CA ASP A 54 23.62 9.74 9.83
C ASP A 54 22.95 8.69 10.75
N ASN A 55 22.22 7.74 10.15
CA ASN A 55 21.51 6.69 10.88
C ASN A 55 20.54 7.25 11.93
N TYR A 56 20.84 7.09 13.22
CA TYR A 56 20.02 7.58 14.34
C TYR A 56 20.58 8.84 15.02
N ALA A 57 21.63 9.45 14.48
CA ALA A 57 22.10 10.73 14.98
C ALA A 57 21.13 11.84 14.57
N VAL A 58 20.62 12.57 15.55
CA VAL A 58 19.69 13.68 15.37
C VAL A 58 20.43 14.99 15.55
N ASP A 59 20.35 15.87 14.57
CA ASP A 59 20.81 17.25 14.66
C ASP A 59 19.77 18.10 15.41
N LYS A 60 20.20 18.75 16.49
CA LYS A 60 19.34 19.59 17.33
C LYS A 60 18.68 20.73 16.56
N ALA A 61 19.42 21.37 15.66
CA ALA A 61 18.90 22.52 14.91
C ALA A 61 17.83 22.07 13.90
N ASP A 62 18.00 20.91 13.25
CA ASP A 62 17.00 20.36 12.36
C ASP A 62 15.74 19.91 13.12
N LEU A 63 15.88 19.27 14.29
CA LEU A 63 14.76 18.94 15.16
C LEU A 63 13.97 20.17 15.59
N ILE A 64 14.65 21.22 16.05
CA ILE A 64 14.02 22.50 16.44
C ILE A 64 13.27 23.09 15.26
N SER A 65 13.90 23.15 14.08
CA SER A 65 13.24 23.65 12.87
C SER A 65 12.00 22.85 12.50
N PHE A 66 12.03 21.53 12.67
CA PHE A 66 10.89 20.67 12.46
C PHE A 66 9.76 20.96 13.46
N VAL A 67 10.05 20.98 14.77
CA VAL A 67 9.03 21.20 15.81
C VAL A 67 8.43 22.61 15.70
N GLU A 68 9.24 23.64 15.48
CA GLU A 68 8.78 25.01 15.26
C GLU A 68 7.89 25.12 14.01
N GLY A 69 8.27 24.43 12.93
CA GLY A 69 7.48 24.36 11.70
C GLY A 69 6.14 23.65 11.88
N PHE A 70 6.09 22.66 12.76
CA PHE A 70 4.86 21.92 13.06
C PHE A 70 3.98 22.68 14.05
N ASN A 71 4.55 23.14 15.18
CA ASN A 71 3.78 23.80 16.24
C ASN A 71 4.64 24.80 17.00
N ARG A 72 4.59 26.05 16.58
CA ARG A 72 5.30 27.17 17.21
C ARG A 72 4.95 27.38 18.68
N VAL A 73 3.68 27.13 19.03
CA VAL A 73 3.20 27.28 20.41
C VAL A 73 3.81 26.20 21.31
N GLU A 74 3.80 24.96 20.85
CA GLU A 74 4.40 23.84 21.58
C GLU A 74 5.93 23.98 21.68
N TYR A 75 6.60 24.45 20.62
CA TYR A 75 8.04 24.75 20.67
C TYR A 75 8.36 25.76 21.78
N GLN A 76 7.62 26.88 21.84
CA GLN A 76 7.82 27.92 22.88
C GLN A 76 7.55 27.37 24.29
N LYS A 77 6.49 26.58 24.46
CA LYS A 77 6.14 25.95 25.73
C LYS A 77 7.20 24.96 26.21
N SER A 78 7.82 24.27 25.29
CA SER A 78 8.84 23.24 25.54
C SER A 78 10.28 23.74 25.37
N ALA A 79 10.53 25.06 25.36
CA ALA A 79 11.85 25.64 25.10
C ALA A 79 12.95 25.08 26.03
N ALA A 80 12.65 24.90 27.31
CA ALA A 80 13.62 24.33 28.28
C ALA A 80 14.03 22.88 27.93
N PHE A 81 13.16 22.10 27.32
CA PHE A 81 13.49 20.77 26.83
C PHE A 81 14.54 20.84 25.72
N PHE A 82 14.34 21.71 24.72
CA PHE A 82 15.29 21.88 23.63
C PHE A 82 16.60 22.49 24.06
N GLU A 83 16.60 23.44 25.02
CA GLU A 83 17.82 23.99 25.57
C GLU A 83 18.69 22.94 26.26
N GLY A 84 18.07 21.94 26.90
CA GLY A 84 18.75 20.84 27.60
C GLY A 84 19.36 19.77 26.69
N LEU A 85 19.03 19.75 25.40
CA LEU A 85 19.57 18.76 24.44
C LEU A 85 21.00 19.14 24.01
N GLU A 86 21.84 18.15 23.78
CA GLU A 86 23.14 18.30 23.11
C GLU A 86 22.97 18.73 21.64
N ASP A 87 24.03 19.17 20.97
CA ASP A 87 23.96 19.59 19.55
C ASP A 87 23.67 18.43 18.62
N SER A 88 24.08 17.21 18.98
CA SER A 88 23.77 15.96 18.32
C SER A 88 23.60 14.86 19.36
N PHE A 89 22.56 14.04 19.18
CA PHE A 89 22.21 12.96 20.12
C PHE A 89 21.57 11.80 19.37
N HIS A 90 21.46 10.66 20.04
CA HIS A 90 20.84 9.49 19.45
C HIS A 90 19.31 9.57 19.50
N TYR A 91 18.61 9.08 18.46
CA TYR A 91 17.15 9.13 18.38
C TYR A 91 16.45 8.46 19.56
N SER A 92 16.97 7.32 20.06
CA SER A 92 16.39 6.67 21.26
C SER A 92 16.45 7.54 22.51
N ASP A 93 17.50 8.38 22.64
CA ASP A 93 17.64 9.30 23.77
C ASP A 93 16.62 10.44 23.66
N LEU A 94 16.30 10.90 22.43
CA LEU A 94 15.24 11.86 22.19
C LEU A 94 13.87 11.34 22.65
N ILE A 95 13.52 10.10 22.24
CA ILE A 95 12.24 9.50 22.62
C ILE A 95 12.16 9.33 24.14
N ALA A 96 13.19 8.78 24.76
CA ALA A 96 13.23 8.60 26.22
C ALA A 96 13.14 9.94 26.98
N ALA A 97 13.79 10.99 26.50
CA ALA A 97 13.72 12.32 27.10
C ALA A 97 12.33 12.95 26.92
N ALA A 98 11.71 12.78 25.75
CA ALA A 98 10.36 13.28 25.49
C ALA A 98 9.31 12.58 26.37
N GLU A 99 9.40 11.28 26.57
CA GLU A 99 8.53 10.51 27.49
C GLU A 99 8.58 11.04 28.92
N GLN A 100 9.76 11.41 29.43
CA GLN A 100 9.92 11.93 30.78
C GLN A 100 9.24 13.29 31.01
N THR A 101 8.90 14.02 29.94
CA THR A 101 8.22 15.32 30.05
C THR A 101 6.74 15.19 30.42
N ASN A 102 6.13 14.01 30.22
CA ASN A 102 4.68 13.78 30.30
C ASN A 102 3.86 14.79 29.45
N ASN A 103 4.43 15.32 28.39
CA ASN A 103 3.81 16.24 27.45
C ASN A 103 3.47 15.49 26.15
N ALA A 104 2.23 15.07 25.99
CA ALA A 104 1.78 14.28 24.84
C ALA A 104 2.03 14.96 23.48
N SER A 105 1.87 16.29 23.40
CA SER A 105 2.14 17.04 22.16
C SER A 105 3.62 17.02 21.79
N LEU A 106 4.51 17.19 22.75
CA LEU A 106 5.95 17.10 22.52
C LEU A 106 6.38 15.68 22.16
N GLN A 107 5.87 14.67 22.88
CA GLN A 107 6.14 13.25 22.57
C GLN A 107 5.71 12.92 21.15
N ARG A 108 4.50 13.32 20.73
CA ARG A 108 4.00 13.13 19.35
C ARG A 108 4.94 13.77 18.32
N LEU A 109 5.35 15.02 18.54
CA LEU A 109 6.24 15.73 17.61
C LEU A 109 7.62 15.06 17.51
N CYS A 110 8.20 14.65 18.65
CA CYS A 110 9.47 13.91 18.66
C CYS A 110 9.36 12.56 17.96
N MET A 111 8.24 11.85 18.15
CA MET A 111 7.97 10.57 17.49
C MET A 111 7.73 10.73 15.97
N GLU A 112 7.12 11.83 15.52
CA GLU A 112 6.93 12.10 14.08
C GLU A 112 8.18 12.61 13.36
N TYR A 113 9.26 12.94 14.09
CA TYR A 113 10.48 13.43 13.48
C TYR A 113 11.20 12.30 12.71
N LEU A 114 11.55 12.56 11.45
CA LEU A 114 12.34 11.68 10.60
C LEU A 114 13.44 12.48 9.90
N PRO A 115 14.74 12.20 10.17
CA PRO A 115 15.86 12.85 9.53
C PRO A 115 16.10 12.29 8.12
N LEU A 116 15.12 12.47 7.26
CA LEU A 116 15.04 11.86 5.95
C LEU A 116 15.35 12.87 4.85
N SER A 117 16.12 12.45 3.85
CA SER A 117 16.37 13.20 2.63
C SER A 117 16.15 12.35 1.41
N PHE A 118 15.45 12.86 0.42
CA PHE A 118 15.34 12.22 -0.88
C PHE A 118 16.57 12.48 -1.74
N SER A 119 16.98 11.45 -2.48
CA SER A 119 18.05 11.56 -3.46
C SER A 119 17.58 12.14 -4.80
N ARG A 120 16.27 12.17 -5.06
CA ARG A 120 15.73 12.65 -6.33
C ARG A 120 14.87 13.92 -6.16
N ARG A 121 14.97 14.78 -7.17
CA ARG A 121 14.44 16.15 -7.11
C ARG A 121 12.99 16.29 -7.53
N HIS A 122 12.48 15.40 -8.35
CA HIS A 122 11.14 15.45 -8.89
C HIS A 122 10.45 14.11 -8.77
N GLY A 123 9.14 14.11 -8.94
CA GLY A 123 8.35 12.90 -9.02
C GLY A 123 8.89 11.90 -10.04
N ASP A 124 8.29 10.75 -10.07
CA ASP A 124 8.67 9.66 -10.97
C ASP A 124 8.72 10.16 -12.43
N PRO A 125 9.78 9.91 -13.19
CA PRO A 125 9.80 10.22 -14.62
C PRO A 125 8.67 9.57 -15.41
N SER A 126 8.16 8.41 -14.94
CA SER A 126 6.99 7.75 -15.52
C SER A 126 5.66 8.41 -15.12
N ARG A 127 5.69 9.35 -14.19
CA ARG A 127 4.52 10.08 -13.68
C ARG A 127 4.82 11.57 -13.61
N PRO A 128 5.00 12.25 -14.74
CA PRO A 128 5.41 13.65 -14.78
C PRO A 128 4.37 14.62 -14.20
N TRP A 129 3.14 14.16 -13.99
CA TRP A 129 2.08 14.91 -13.30
C TRP A 129 2.27 14.99 -11.79
N ASN A 130 3.14 14.16 -11.18
CA ASN A 130 3.51 14.29 -9.78
C ASN A 130 4.43 15.51 -9.62
N LYS A 131 3.87 16.62 -9.20
CA LYS A 131 4.57 17.91 -9.05
C LYS A 131 5.23 17.97 -7.66
N PHE A 132 6.34 17.24 -7.46
CA PHE A 132 7.14 17.35 -6.24
C PHE A 132 8.27 18.38 -6.43
N ALA A 133 8.40 19.30 -5.50
CA ALA A 133 9.45 20.31 -5.47
C ALA A 133 10.38 20.07 -4.25
N ILE A 134 11.14 18.98 -4.29
CA ILE A 134 12.00 18.58 -3.17
C ILE A 134 13.29 19.40 -3.20
N GLN A 135 13.45 20.27 -2.24
CA GLN A 135 14.69 21.00 -1.98
C GLN A 135 15.57 20.19 -1.03
N VAL A 136 16.76 19.79 -1.46
CA VAL A 136 17.73 19.00 -0.68
C VAL A 136 19.00 19.77 -0.33
N LYS A 137 19.08 21.06 -0.71
CA LYS A 137 20.18 21.96 -0.40
C LYS A 137 19.63 23.32 0.02
N LYS A 138 20.31 23.92 0.99
CA LYS A 138 20.12 25.33 1.38
C LYS A 138 20.79 26.25 0.36
N ASP A 139 20.58 27.55 0.48
CA ASP A 139 21.16 28.56 -0.42
C ASP A 139 22.70 28.60 -0.34
N ASP A 140 23.28 28.25 0.80
CA ASP A 140 24.72 28.12 1.00
C ASP A 140 25.33 26.80 0.46
N GLY A 141 24.48 25.94 -0.14
CA GLY A 141 24.86 24.64 -0.68
C GLY A 141 24.96 23.51 0.34
N SER A 142 24.77 23.78 1.64
CA SER A 142 24.70 22.74 2.68
C SER A 142 23.46 21.86 2.50
N GLN A 143 23.51 20.65 3.07
CA GLN A 143 22.42 19.69 2.99
C GLN A 143 21.17 20.21 3.72
N LEU A 144 20.01 20.02 3.11
CA LEU A 144 18.71 20.22 3.72
C LEU A 144 17.99 18.87 3.80
N LEU A 145 17.65 18.46 5.02
CA LEU A 145 16.80 17.30 5.22
C LEU A 145 15.39 17.69 4.80
N ASN A 146 14.90 17.05 3.75
CA ASN A 146 13.57 17.30 3.25
C ASN A 146 13.06 16.11 2.46
N PHE A 147 11.77 15.84 2.57
CA PHE A 147 11.09 14.81 1.80
C PHE A 147 9.67 15.26 1.45
N GLU A 148 9.23 14.80 0.31
CA GLU A 148 7.88 14.96 -0.18
C GLU A 148 7.56 13.75 -1.05
N GLY A 149 6.42 13.12 -0.82
CA GLY A 149 6.03 11.95 -1.56
C GLY A 149 4.52 11.75 -1.61
N ASN A 150 4.07 11.12 -2.69
CA ASN A 150 2.74 10.57 -2.75
C ASN A 150 2.58 9.59 -1.58
N TRP A 151 1.48 9.74 -0.86
CA TRP A 151 1.19 8.97 0.35
C TRP A 151 1.35 7.46 0.11
N ARG A 152 0.79 6.95 -0.97
CA ARG A 152 0.87 5.56 -1.37
C ARG A 152 2.31 5.09 -1.58
N ASP A 153 3.11 5.85 -2.35
CA ASP A 153 4.42 5.39 -2.79
C ASP A 153 5.47 5.43 -1.68
N ILE A 154 5.42 6.43 -0.81
CA ILE A 154 6.45 6.63 0.21
C ILE A 154 6.44 5.53 1.27
N PHE A 155 5.26 5.16 1.77
CA PHE A 155 5.14 4.11 2.79
C PHE A 155 5.52 2.73 2.28
N GLN A 156 5.29 2.42 1.02
CA GLN A 156 5.76 1.16 0.42
C GLN A 156 7.28 1.04 0.48
N ASN A 157 7.98 2.11 0.14
CA ASN A 157 9.45 2.09 0.15
C ASN A 157 10.03 2.14 1.57
N TRP A 158 9.35 2.79 2.50
CA TRP A 158 9.74 2.79 3.91
C TRP A 158 9.65 1.41 4.57
N GLU A 159 8.72 0.54 4.14
CA GLU A 159 8.66 -0.84 4.64
C GLU A 159 10.00 -1.57 4.44
N ALA A 160 10.58 -1.52 3.24
CA ALA A 160 11.88 -2.14 3.00
C ALA A 160 13.05 -1.42 3.70
N LEU A 161 12.99 -0.09 3.84
CA LEU A 161 13.99 0.68 4.57
C LEU A 161 13.99 0.36 6.07
N SER A 162 12.81 0.15 6.66
CA SER A 162 12.68 -0.10 8.10
C SER A 162 13.36 -1.39 8.56
N ILE A 163 13.61 -2.34 7.66
CA ILE A 163 14.38 -3.55 7.98
C ILE A 163 15.85 -3.20 8.32
N SER A 164 16.41 -2.18 7.64
CA SER A 164 17.77 -1.70 7.89
C SER A 164 17.87 -0.64 9.00
N ILE A 165 16.74 -0.01 9.37
CA ILE A 165 16.66 1.05 10.37
C ILE A 165 15.38 0.91 11.22
N PRO A 166 15.23 -0.21 11.95
CA PRO A 166 13.97 -0.57 12.60
C PRO A 166 13.50 0.43 13.65
N ASN A 167 14.37 1.17 14.32
CA ASN A 167 13.95 2.09 15.39
C ASN A 167 13.13 3.30 14.90
N TYR A 168 12.95 3.48 13.58
CA TYR A 168 12.01 4.47 13.04
C TYR A 168 10.64 3.89 12.68
N VAL A 169 10.38 2.61 12.92
CA VAL A 169 9.09 1.98 12.56
C VAL A 169 7.91 2.68 13.22
N GLU A 170 8.00 2.98 14.52
CA GLU A 170 6.94 3.69 15.26
C GLU A 170 6.74 5.11 14.77
N SER A 171 7.80 5.77 14.32
CA SER A 171 7.72 7.09 13.68
C SER A 171 6.95 7.02 12.36
N MET A 172 7.19 5.97 11.56
CA MET A 172 6.46 5.73 10.32
C MET A 172 5.00 5.42 10.59
N ILE A 173 4.68 4.60 11.59
CA ILE A 173 3.31 4.36 12.06
C ILE A 173 2.65 5.67 12.46
N SER A 174 3.34 6.48 13.27
CA SER A 174 2.83 7.77 13.74
C SER A 174 2.51 8.70 12.59
N LYS A 175 3.42 8.83 11.62
CA LYS A 175 3.21 9.61 10.38
C LYS A 175 1.98 9.11 9.62
N PHE A 176 1.83 7.79 9.52
CA PHE A 176 0.71 7.18 8.81
C PHE A 176 -0.62 7.50 9.49
N VAL A 177 -0.75 7.16 10.76
CA VAL A 177 -2.04 7.30 11.46
C VAL A 177 -2.41 8.75 11.73
N ASN A 178 -1.44 9.65 11.98
CA ASN A 178 -1.69 11.07 12.19
C ASN A 178 -2.09 11.78 10.88
N ALA A 179 -1.69 11.25 9.73
CA ALA A 179 -2.16 11.71 8.43
C ALA A 179 -3.56 11.20 8.07
N SER A 180 -4.14 10.25 8.79
CA SER A 180 -5.48 9.76 8.52
C SER A 180 -6.55 10.67 9.12
N THR A 181 -7.66 10.85 8.36
CA THR A 181 -8.82 11.64 8.79
C THR A 181 -9.71 10.87 9.77
N ALA A 182 -10.68 11.54 10.39
CA ALA A 182 -11.70 10.88 11.20
C ALA A 182 -12.52 9.87 10.38
N ASP A 183 -12.71 10.11 9.09
CA ASP A 183 -13.34 9.18 8.15
C ASP A 183 -12.54 7.90 7.91
N GLY A 184 -11.30 7.81 8.41
CA GLY A 184 -10.40 6.67 8.24
C GLY A 184 -9.71 6.61 6.88
N TYR A 185 -9.58 7.72 6.18
CA TYR A 185 -8.90 7.85 4.88
C TYR A 185 -7.66 8.73 4.97
N ASN A 186 -6.85 8.73 3.93
CA ASN A 186 -5.58 9.44 3.89
C ASN A 186 -5.56 10.51 2.81
N PRO A 187 -4.84 11.63 3.05
CA PRO A 187 -4.64 12.68 2.07
C PRO A 187 -3.72 12.21 0.93
N TYR A 188 -3.58 13.07 -0.07
CA TYR A 188 -2.79 12.77 -1.25
C TYR A 188 -1.28 12.63 -0.95
N ARG A 189 -0.73 13.49 -0.09
CA ARG A 189 0.70 13.72 0.00
C ARG A 189 1.19 13.87 1.43
N ILE A 190 2.39 13.33 1.69
CA ILE A 190 3.16 13.55 2.92
C ILE A 190 4.43 14.31 2.58
N THR A 191 4.75 15.29 3.44
CA THR A 191 5.97 16.09 3.35
C THR A 191 6.64 16.18 4.71
N LYS A 192 7.88 16.67 4.75
CA LYS A 192 8.53 17.04 6.03
C LYS A 192 7.71 18.08 6.82
N ALA A 193 7.01 18.96 6.12
CA ALA A 193 6.15 20.01 6.71
C ALA A 193 4.70 19.55 6.99
N GLY A 194 4.45 18.25 7.06
CA GLY A 194 3.14 17.69 7.36
C GLY A 194 2.44 17.05 6.17
N ILE A 195 1.12 17.18 6.12
CA ILE A 195 0.26 16.60 5.10
C ILE A 195 -0.21 17.66 4.11
N ASP A 196 -0.60 17.20 2.91
CA ASP A 196 -1.18 18.05 1.89
C ASP A 196 -2.25 17.27 1.08
N TRP A 197 -3.14 17.99 0.41
CA TRP A 197 -4.25 17.42 -0.36
C TRP A 197 -4.46 18.14 -1.68
N GLU A 198 -5.12 17.47 -2.62
CA GLU A 198 -5.51 18.08 -3.87
C GLU A 198 -6.70 19.04 -3.66
N LYS A 199 -6.70 20.15 -4.39
CA LYS A 199 -7.79 21.13 -4.44
C LYS A 199 -8.45 21.07 -5.81
N PRO A 200 -9.74 21.44 -5.93
CA PRO A 200 -10.38 21.56 -7.22
C PRO A 200 -9.65 22.58 -8.09
N GLU A 201 -9.19 22.16 -9.26
CA GLU A 201 -8.58 23.03 -10.27
C GLU A 201 -9.42 22.95 -11.56
N PRO A 202 -10.35 23.91 -11.81
CA PRO A 202 -11.30 23.84 -12.92
C PRO A 202 -10.65 23.78 -14.32
N HIS A 203 -9.40 24.21 -14.42
CA HIS A 203 -8.64 24.25 -15.67
C HIS A 203 -7.68 23.05 -15.85
N ASP A 204 -7.53 22.19 -14.85
CA ASP A 204 -6.73 20.97 -14.94
C ASP A 204 -7.68 19.76 -15.02
N PRO A 205 -7.80 19.10 -16.19
CA PRO A 205 -8.65 17.93 -16.35
C PRO A 205 -8.21 16.72 -15.52
N TRP A 206 -7.00 16.78 -14.95
CA TRP A 206 -6.44 15.75 -14.08
C TRP A 206 -6.60 16.07 -12.60
N ALA A 207 -6.95 17.32 -12.24
CA ALA A 207 -7.24 17.69 -10.88
C ALA A 207 -8.55 17.02 -10.45
N SER A 208 -8.48 16.25 -9.38
CA SER A 208 -9.65 15.55 -8.85
C SER A 208 -9.46 15.33 -7.36
N ILE A 209 -10.41 15.82 -6.59
CA ILE A 209 -10.46 15.54 -5.15
C ILE A 209 -10.90 14.09 -4.93
N GLY A 210 -10.35 13.45 -3.94
CA GLY A 210 -10.66 12.08 -3.56
C GLY A 210 -9.64 11.52 -2.61
N TYR A 211 -10.04 10.55 -1.82
CA TYR A 211 -9.12 9.84 -0.95
C TYR A 211 -8.37 8.76 -1.74
N TRP A 212 -7.08 8.64 -1.47
CA TRP A 212 -6.29 7.52 -1.92
C TRP A 212 -6.48 6.35 -0.96
N GLY A 213 -6.62 5.14 -1.50
CA GLY A 213 -6.45 4.04 -0.62
C GLY A 213 -7.51 2.96 -0.54
N ASP A 214 -7.69 2.21 -1.59
CA ASP A 214 -8.24 0.87 -1.49
C ASP A 214 -7.28 -0.06 -0.73
N HIS A 215 -5.96 0.08 -0.91
CA HIS A 215 -4.90 -0.74 -0.29
C HIS A 215 -4.21 -0.11 0.92
N GLN A 216 -4.56 1.08 1.34
CA GLN A 216 -3.86 1.79 2.43
C GLN A 216 -3.76 0.97 3.73
N ILE A 217 -4.75 0.14 4.00
CA ILE A 217 -4.77 -0.69 5.20
C ILE A 217 -3.59 -1.66 5.27
N ILE A 218 -3.11 -2.17 4.12
CA ILE A 218 -1.97 -3.08 4.08
C ILE A 218 -0.67 -2.36 4.42
N TYR A 219 -0.50 -1.09 4.01
CA TYR A 219 0.73 -0.36 4.31
C TYR A 219 0.88 -0.10 5.81
N LEU A 220 -0.21 0.29 6.49
CA LEU A 220 -0.21 0.39 7.94
C LEU A 220 0.07 -0.95 8.60
N LEU A 221 -0.62 -2.00 8.16
CA LEU A 221 -0.48 -3.34 8.73
C LEU A 221 0.97 -3.84 8.71
N LYS A 222 1.69 -3.64 7.59
CA LYS A 222 3.09 -4.07 7.48
C LYS A 222 4.00 -3.40 8.52
N PHE A 223 3.79 -2.12 8.82
CA PHE A 223 4.54 -1.45 9.90
C PHE A 223 4.13 -1.95 11.30
N LEU A 224 2.84 -2.24 11.50
CA LEU A 224 2.39 -2.81 12.77
C LEU A 224 2.99 -4.20 13.01
N GLU A 225 3.03 -5.05 11.98
CA GLU A 225 3.68 -6.36 12.02
C GLU A 225 5.18 -6.20 12.35
N LEU A 226 5.88 -5.32 11.63
CA LEU A 226 7.30 -5.03 11.89
C LEU A 226 7.54 -4.51 13.31
N SER A 227 6.73 -3.58 13.82
CA SER A 227 6.87 -3.09 15.19
C SER A 227 6.65 -4.19 16.22
N SER A 228 5.69 -5.10 15.99
CA SER A 228 5.47 -6.25 16.87
C SER A 228 6.66 -7.20 16.90
N ASP A 229 7.30 -7.41 15.74
CA ASP A 229 8.44 -8.30 15.62
C ASP A 229 9.72 -7.71 16.21
N TYR A 230 10.01 -6.44 15.90
CA TYR A 230 11.26 -5.76 16.31
C TYR A 230 11.21 -5.20 17.73
N HIS A 231 10.07 -4.62 18.14
CA HIS A 231 9.89 -3.92 19.41
C HIS A 231 8.69 -4.47 20.20
N PRO A 232 8.73 -5.74 20.63
CA PRO A 232 7.61 -6.37 21.30
C PRO A 232 7.14 -5.57 22.51
N GLY A 233 5.84 -5.30 22.57
CA GLY A 233 5.21 -4.55 23.66
C GLY A 233 5.10 -3.03 23.41
N THR A 234 5.80 -2.45 22.45
CA THR A 234 5.74 -0.99 22.18
C THR A 234 4.34 -0.57 21.72
N LEU A 235 3.75 -1.28 20.77
CA LEU A 235 2.39 -0.97 20.32
C LEU A 235 1.36 -1.10 21.43
N LYS A 236 1.52 -2.08 22.35
CA LYS A 236 0.61 -2.28 23.49
C LYS A 236 0.54 -1.05 24.40
N LYS A 237 1.66 -0.33 24.59
CA LYS A 237 1.70 0.94 25.33
C LYS A 237 0.90 2.04 24.60
N PHE A 238 0.98 2.07 23.28
CA PHE A 238 0.30 3.09 22.47
C PHE A 238 -1.21 2.87 22.35
N LEU A 239 -1.70 1.64 22.57
CA LEU A 239 -3.13 1.33 22.48
C LEU A 239 -3.99 2.14 23.46
N SER A 240 -3.46 2.60 24.57
CA SER A 240 -4.18 3.38 25.57
C SER A 240 -3.61 4.80 25.79
N ALA A 241 -2.51 5.15 25.13
CA ALA A 241 -1.85 6.45 25.27
C ALA A 241 -2.36 7.46 24.22
N ASP A 242 -2.85 8.61 24.64
CA ASP A 242 -3.37 9.68 23.76
C ASP A 242 -2.23 10.45 23.07
N LEU A 243 -1.52 9.79 22.17
CA LEU A 243 -0.34 10.30 21.45
C LEU A 243 -0.58 10.54 19.96
N PHE A 244 -1.76 10.25 19.45
CA PHE A 244 -2.08 10.33 18.03
C PHE A 244 -3.15 11.38 17.76
N CYS A 245 -3.30 11.77 16.50
CA CYS A 245 -4.26 12.79 16.09
C CYS A 245 -4.92 12.47 14.75
N TYR A 246 -5.86 13.29 14.33
CA TYR A 246 -6.54 13.17 13.05
C TYR A 246 -6.21 14.33 12.12
N ALA A 247 -5.98 14.02 10.84
CA ALA A 247 -5.91 15.02 9.79
C ALA A 247 -7.29 15.67 9.55
N ASN A 248 -7.30 16.97 9.35
CA ASN A 248 -8.50 17.72 9.00
C ASN A 248 -8.49 18.12 7.53
N VAL A 249 -8.70 17.14 6.65
CA VAL A 249 -8.78 17.39 5.20
C VAL A 249 -10.14 18.00 4.88
N PRO A 250 -10.23 19.09 4.07
CA PRO A 250 -11.49 19.75 3.77
C PRO A 250 -12.35 19.01 2.74
N TYR A 251 -12.37 17.68 2.81
CA TYR A 251 -13.22 16.80 2.02
C TYR A 251 -14.45 16.42 2.83
N ARG A 252 -15.62 16.47 2.20
CA ARG A 252 -16.89 16.08 2.80
C ARG A 252 -17.49 14.98 1.96
N ILE A 253 -17.45 13.76 2.47
CA ILE A 253 -18.11 12.61 1.82
C ILE A 253 -19.62 12.83 1.91
N LYS A 254 -20.31 12.73 0.78
CA LYS A 254 -21.77 12.92 0.70
C LYS A 254 -22.53 11.84 1.48
N GLY A 255 -23.77 12.10 1.80
CA GLY A 255 -24.63 11.15 2.48
C GLY A 255 -24.88 9.88 1.68
N PHE A 256 -25.15 8.77 2.36
CA PHE A 256 -25.25 7.45 1.78
C PHE A 256 -26.20 7.37 0.57
N GLU A 257 -27.37 7.98 0.64
CA GLU A 257 -28.35 7.97 -0.47
C GLU A 257 -27.85 8.75 -1.70
N ALA A 258 -27.04 9.81 -1.48
CA ALA A 258 -26.41 10.54 -2.58
C ALA A 258 -25.30 9.72 -3.24
N LEU A 259 -24.53 8.95 -2.45
CA LEU A 259 -23.52 8.02 -2.97
C LEU A 259 -24.13 6.94 -3.85
N LEU A 260 -25.27 6.37 -3.47
CA LEU A 260 -25.99 5.38 -4.26
C LEU A 260 -26.54 5.97 -5.56
N LYS A 261 -27.02 7.23 -5.50
CA LYS A 261 -27.63 7.89 -6.65
C LYS A 261 -26.60 8.30 -7.70
N ASP A 262 -25.43 8.82 -7.26
CA ASP A 262 -24.35 9.27 -8.14
C ASP A 262 -23.00 8.84 -7.55
N PRO A 263 -22.58 7.59 -7.77
CA PRO A 263 -21.38 7.04 -7.18
C PRO A 263 -20.07 7.59 -7.76
N HIS A 264 -20.13 8.44 -8.79
CA HIS A 264 -18.97 9.15 -9.32
C HIS A 264 -18.79 10.55 -8.73
N ASN A 265 -19.78 11.09 -8.03
CA ASN A 265 -19.75 12.42 -7.42
C ASN A 265 -19.98 12.31 -5.91
N THR A 266 -18.97 11.84 -5.20
CA THR A 266 -19.09 11.33 -3.84
C THR A 266 -18.52 12.25 -2.77
N ILE A 267 -17.69 13.24 -3.15
CA ILE A 267 -16.97 14.12 -2.23
C ILE A 267 -17.14 15.58 -2.66
N ASP A 268 -17.49 16.43 -1.72
CA ASP A 268 -17.48 17.90 -1.87
C ASP A 268 -16.21 18.47 -1.21
N PHE A 269 -15.68 19.54 -1.80
CA PHE A 269 -14.59 20.31 -1.22
C PHE A 269 -15.13 21.46 -0.37
N ASP A 270 -14.73 21.53 0.89
CA ASP A 270 -15.16 22.56 1.84
C ASP A 270 -14.18 23.74 1.84
N GLU A 271 -14.41 24.72 0.98
CA GLU A 271 -13.57 25.93 0.84
C GLU A 271 -13.47 26.73 2.14
N LYS A 272 -14.53 26.74 2.97
CA LYS A 272 -14.52 27.46 4.23
C LYS A 272 -13.59 26.80 5.24
N MET A 273 -13.64 25.49 5.30
CA MET A 273 -12.74 24.73 6.14
C MET A 273 -11.30 24.83 5.65
N ASP A 274 -11.05 24.78 4.34
CA ASP A 274 -9.71 24.98 3.76
C ASP A 274 -9.13 26.35 4.15
N ALA A 275 -9.93 27.40 4.06
CA ALA A 275 -9.52 28.73 4.48
C ALA A 275 -9.24 28.84 5.99
N LEU A 276 -10.05 28.20 6.84
CA LEU A 276 -9.83 28.15 8.29
C LEU A 276 -8.53 27.39 8.63
N ILE A 277 -8.31 26.27 7.98
CA ILE A 277 -7.06 25.51 8.12
C ILE A 277 -5.86 26.36 7.73
N GLY A 278 -5.94 27.10 6.61
CA GLY A 278 -4.90 28.03 6.19
C GLY A 278 -4.56 29.06 7.27
N GLN A 279 -5.55 29.67 7.88
CA GLN A 279 -5.35 30.63 8.99
C GLN A 279 -4.67 29.96 10.21
N ARG A 280 -5.07 28.74 10.56
CA ARG A 280 -4.44 27.99 11.66
C ARG A 280 -2.98 27.65 11.34
N VAL A 281 -2.67 27.25 10.11
CA VAL A 281 -1.30 26.97 9.67
C VAL A 281 -0.42 28.23 9.75
N GLU A 282 -0.93 29.38 9.36
CA GLU A 282 -0.23 30.67 9.53
C GLU A 282 0.03 30.99 11.01
N ALA A 283 -0.89 30.68 11.90
CA ALA A 283 -0.77 30.97 13.33
C ALA A 283 0.19 30.00 14.04
N VAL A 284 0.02 28.68 13.85
CA VAL A 284 0.71 27.68 14.66
C VAL A 284 1.72 26.82 13.90
N GLY A 285 1.60 26.65 12.59
CA GLY A 285 2.38 25.74 11.78
C GLY A 285 1.57 24.56 11.25
N ALA A 286 2.23 23.47 10.85
CA ALA A 286 1.60 22.32 10.18
C ALA A 286 0.47 21.66 10.99
N ASP A 287 0.51 21.72 12.32
CA ASP A 287 -0.56 21.24 13.20
C ASP A 287 -1.90 21.97 12.98
N GLY A 288 -1.91 23.11 12.31
CA GLY A 288 -3.12 23.75 11.83
C GLY A 288 -3.95 22.88 10.87
N ARG A 289 -3.35 21.84 10.25
CA ARG A 289 -4.01 20.87 9.38
C ARG A 289 -4.65 19.69 10.11
N LEU A 290 -4.53 19.66 11.43
CA LEU A 290 -5.11 18.60 12.27
C LEU A 290 -6.49 19.00 12.81
N ILE A 291 -7.20 18.04 13.37
CA ILE A 291 -8.44 18.33 14.12
C ILE A 291 -8.06 18.94 15.47
N TRP A 292 -8.77 20.00 15.86
CA TRP A 292 -8.58 20.73 17.11
C TRP A 292 -9.79 20.54 18.03
N ASP A 293 -9.52 20.47 19.32
CA ASP A 293 -10.55 20.43 20.37
C ASP A 293 -11.13 21.83 20.67
N LYS A 294 -12.09 21.87 21.57
CA LYS A 294 -12.73 23.11 22.03
C LYS A 294 -11.84 24.02 22.89
N ASN A 295 -10.66 23.53 23.27
CA ASN A 295 -9.67 24.25 24.08
C ASN A 295 -8.53 24.85 23.25
N ASP A 296 -8.70 24.92 21.93
CA ASP A 296 -7.68 25.36 20.98
C ASP A 296 -6.37 24.55 21.07
N SER A 297 -6.51 23.24 21.23
CA SER A 297 -5.41 22.26 21.19
C SER A 297 -5.65 21.21 20.13
N VAL A 298 -4.59 20.57 19.66
CA VAL A 298 -4.71 19.40 18.77
C VAL A 298 -5.47 18.30 19.52
N TYR A 299 -6.53 17.79 18.92
CA TYR A 299 -7.30 16.68 19.47
C TYR A 299 -6.49 15.39 19.41
N THR A 300 -6.13 14.85 20.57
CA THR A 300 -5.32 13.63 20.68
C THR A 300 -6.13 12.43 21.08
N VAL A 301 -5.78 11.28 20.51
CA VAL A 301 -6.42 9.99 20.73
C VAL A 301 -5.36 8.90 20.86
N ASN A 302 -5.76 7.73 21.31
CA ASN A 302 -4.86 6.56 21.40
C ASN A 302 -4.81 5.78 20.07
N LEU A 303 -3.86 4.84 19.98
CA LEU A 303 -3.66 4.02 18.80
C LEU A 303 -4.88 3.12 18.53
N THR A 304 -5.55 2.59 19.55
CA THR A 304 -6.76 1.77 19.39
C THR A 304 -7.81 2.53 18.58
N GLU A 305 -8.05 3.79 18.91
CA GLU A 305 -9.01 4.63 18.19
C GLU A 305 -8.62 4.82 16.72
N LYS A 306 -7.34 5.06 16.44
CA LYS A 306 -6.83 5.22 15.07
C LYS A 306 -6.96 3.94 14.24
N LEU A 307 -6.65 2.79 14.84
CA LEU A 307 -6.77 1.49 14.17
C LEU A 307 -8.23 1.16 13.87
N LEU A 308 -9.15 1.43 14.82
CA LEU A 308 -10.58 1.25 14.64
C LEU A 308 -11.14 2.18 13.56
N ALA A 309 -10.81 3.47 13.57
CA ALA A 309 -11.28 4.42 12.56
C ALA A 309 -10.94 3.93 11.14
N THR A 310 -9.73 3.42 10.95
CA THR A 310 -9.25 2.88 9.67
C THR A 310 -10.09 1.68 9.21
N VAL A 311 -10.36 0.70 10.07
CA VAL A 311 -11.08 -0.50 9.68
C VAL A 311 -12.60 -0.26 9.58
N LEU A 312 -13.18 0.56 10.46
CA LEU A 312 -14.60 0.88 10.42
C LEU A 312 -14.97 1.62 9.13
N SER A 313 -14.07 2.47 8.60
CA SER A 313 -14.27 3.12 7.30
C SER A 313 -14.37 2.13 6.14
N LYS A 314 -13.65 1.00 6.21
CA LYS A 314 -13.74 -0.07 5.21
C LYS A 314 -15.01 -0.90 5.41
N LEU A 315 -15.26 -1.34 6.63
CA LEU A 315 -16.42 -2.17 6.95
C LEU A 315 -17.76 -1.45 6.75
N SER A 316 -17.78 -0.11 6.83
CA SER A 316 -18.98 0.68 6.49
C SER A 316 -19.36 0.61 5.00
N ASN A 317 -18.45 0.18 4.15
CA ASN A 317 -18.65 -0.03 2.71
C ASN A 317 -18.62 -1.52 2.34
N PHE A 318 -18.75 -2.41 3.31
CA PHE A 318 -18.74 -3.85 3.08
C PHE A 318 -20.03 -4.33 2.43
N ILE A 319 -19.89 -5.11 1.36
CA ILE A 319 -20.98 -5.80 0.70
C ILE A 319 -20.73 -7.31 0.83
N PRO A 320 -21.59 -8.06 1.52
CA PRO A 320 -21.42 -9.50 1.68
C PRO A 320 -21.26 -10.22 0.34
N GLU A 321 -20.36 -11.19 0.28
CA GLU A 321 -20.00 -11.98 -0.92
C GLU A 321 -19.44 -11.16 -2.10
N ALA A 322 -19.16 -9.85 -1.91
CA ALA A 322 -18.73 -8.98 -2.99
C ALA A 322 -17.43 -8.20 -2.71
N GLY A 323 -17.21 -7.76 -1.46
CA GLY A 323 -16.00 -7.01 -1.06
C GLY A 323 -16.30 -5.62 -0.47
N ILE A 324 -15.39 -4.67 -0.68
CA ILE A 324 -15.51 -3.28 -0.20
C ILE A 324 -15.89 -2.35 -1.37
N TRP A 325 -16.97 -1.63 -1.25
CA TRP A 325 -17.46 -0.70 -2.26
C TRP A 325 -16.52 0.50 -2.41
N MET A 326 -16.10 0.77 -3.66
CA MET A 326 -15.12 1.81 -4.02
C MET A 326 -15.84 3.12 -4.36
N ASN A 327 -16.48 3.75 -3.39
CA ASN A 327 -17.32 4.93 -3.61
C ASN A 327 -16.62 6.28 -3.36
N THR A 328 -15.52 6.31 -2.62
CA THR A 328 -14.82 7.55 -2.24
C THR A 328 -13.32 7.50 -2.54
N GLN A 329 -12.86 6.41 -3.13
CA GLN A 329 -11.46 6.09 -3.28
C GLN A 329 -11.02 6.20 -4.73
N ARG A 330 -9.75 6.56 -4.93
CA ARG A 330 -9.07 6.36 -6.20
C ARG A 330 -8.37 5.02 -6.18
N PRO A 331 -8.55 4.19 -7.21
CA PRO A 331 -7.79 2.96 -7.35
C PRO A 331 -6.30 3.29 -7.53
N GLU A 332 -5.45 2.51 -6.89
CA GLU A 332 -4.05 2.86 -6.76
C GLU A 332 -3.13 2.22 -7.80
N TRP A 333 -3.49 1.05 -8.33
CA TRP A 333 -2.51 0.19 -8.96
C TRP A 333 -2.33 0.43 -10.45
N ASN A 334 -3.41 0.70 -11.16
CA ASN A 334 -3.37 0.97 -12.60
C ASN A 334 -4.61 1.75 -13.06
N ASP A 335 -4.57 2.30 -14.26
CA ASP A 335 -5.65 3.13 -14.78
C ASP A 335 -6.93 2.32 -15.11
N ALA A 336 -6.83 1.01 -15.26
CA ALA A 336 -8.01 0.16 -15.42
C ALA A 336 -8.91 0.20 -14.19
N ASN A 337 -8.34 0.27 -12.99
CA ASN A 337 -9.11 0.38 -11.76
C ASN A 337 -9.86 1.72 -11.65
N ASN A 338 -9.44 2.75 -12.36
CA ASN A 338 -10.20 4.00 -12.43
C ASN A 338 -11.59 3.81 -13.06
N ALA A 339 -11.77 2.81 -13.91
CA ALA A 339 -13.07 2.45 -14.47
C ALA A 339 -14.03 1.86 -13.44
N LEU A 340 -13.50 1.36 -12.32
CA LEU A 340 -14.26 0.68 -11.27
C LEU A 340 -14.76 1.63 -10.17
N VAL A 341 -14.27 2.88 -10.13
CA VAL A 341 -14.72 3.85 -9.13
C VAL A 341 -16.21 4.08 -9.24
N GLY A 342 -16.91 3.94 -8.13
CA GLY A 342 -18.36 4.14 -8.05
C GLY A 342 -19.18 2.86 -8.20
N TYR A 343 -18.84 1.98 -9.08
CA TYR A 343 -19.54 0.69 -9.28
C TYR A 343 -18.70 -0.50 -8.83
N GLY A 344 -17.39 -0.34 -8.73
CA GLY A 344 -16.47 -1.39 -8.36
C GLY A 344 -16.55 -1.75 -6.88
N VAL A 345 -16.38 -3.04 -6.62
CA VAL A 345 -16.31 -3.62 -5.27
C VAL A 345 -15.00 -4.40 -5.17
N SER A 346 -14.13 -3.96 -4.25
CA SER A 346 -12.76 -4.47 -4.14
C SER A 346 -12.69 -5.68 -3.22
N MET A 347 -12.44 -6.85 -3.80
CA MET A 347 -12.02 -8.01 -3.04
C MET A 347 -10.58 -7.87 -2.53
N VAL A 348 -9.72 -7.19 -3.28
CA VAL A 348 -8.33 -6.94 -2.87
C VAL A 348 -8.29 -6.19 -1.53
N THR A 349 -9.09 -5.14 -1.36
CA THR A 349 -9.23 -4.44 -0.09
C THR A 349 -9.76 -5.37 1.02
N LEU A 350 -10.71 -6.24 0.69
CA LEU A 350 -11.26 -7.19 1.65
C LEU A 350 -10.22 -8.22 2.12
N TYR A 351 -9.38 -8.74 1.21
CA TYR A 351 -8.30 -9.67 1.56
C TYR A 351 -7.32 -9.05 2.55
N TYR A 352 -6.90 -7.79 2.32
CA TYR A 352 -6.03 -7.08 3.25
C TYR A 352 -6.73 -6.67 4.54
N THR A 353 -8.03 -6.34 4.48
CA THR A 353 -8.85 -6.09 5.69
C THR A 353 -8.94 -7.35 6.55
N ARG A 354 -9.04 -8.53 5.96
CA ARG A 354 -9.00 -9.82 6.66
C ARG A 354 -7.72 -9.98 7.48
N ARG A 355 -6.54 -9.75 6.85
CA ARG A 355 -5.24 -9.83 7.55
C ARG A 355 -5.14 -8.81 8.67
N TYR A 356 -5.62 -7.60 8.42
CA TYR A 356 -5.64 -6.53 9.42
C TYR A 356 -6.54 -6.87 10.62
N GLN A 357 -7.74 -7.38 10.38
CA GLN A 357 -8.65 -7.80 11.46
C GLN A 357 -8.10 -8.97 12.28
N GLN A 358 -7.44 -9.91 11.63
CA GLN A 358 -6.75 -11.00 12.34
C GLN A 358 -5.60 -10.48 13.22
N TYR A 359 -4.85 -9.51 12.69
CA TYR A 359 -3.79 -8.86 13.46
C TYR A 359 -4.37 -8.12 14.68
N LEU A 360 -5.45 -7.35 14.49
CA LEU A 360 -6.13 -6.66 15.61
C LEU A 360 -6.68 -7.64 16.64
N LEU A 361 -7.27 -8.75 16.19
CA LEU A 361 -7.75 -9.82 17.09
C LEU A 361 -6.62 -10.33 17.97
N ASN A 362 -5.48 -10.64 17.39
CA ASN A 362 -4.31 -11.11 18.14
C ASN A 362 -3.80 -10.02 19.09
N LEU A 363 -3.64 -8.78 18.60
CA LEU A 363 -3.13 -7.66 19.38
C LEU A 363 -4.01 -7.36 20.59
N PHE A 364 -5.34 -7.29 20.41
CA PHE A 364 -6.28 -7.03 21.52
C PHE A 364 -6.42 -8.22 22.48
N SER A 365 -6.18 -9.45 22.02
CA SER A 365 -6.19 -10.62 22.89
C SER A 365 -4.97 -10.71 23.83
N GLU A 366 -3.91 -9.98 23.50
CA GLU A 366 -2.65 -10.02 24.23
C GLU A 366 -2.41 -8.83 25.18
N VAL A 367 -3.34 -7.86 25.25
CA VAL A 367 -3.20 -6.71 26.16
C VAL A 367 -3.59 -7.05 27.59
N GLU A 368 -2.96 -6.35 28.54
CA GLU A 368 -3.18 -6.58 29.98
C GLU A 368 -4.30 -5.70 30.58
N PHE A 369 -4.77 -4.67 29.85
CA PHE A 369 -5.84 -3.79 30.32
C PHE A 369 -7.22 -4.32 29.89
N ASP A 370 -8.20 -4.17 30.79
CA ASP A 370 -9.57 -4.64 30.58
C ASP A 370 -10.41 -3.71 29.68
N GLN A 371 -10.02 -2.45 29.58
CA GLN A 371 -10.76 -1.41 28.84
C GLN A 371 -9.85 -0.29 28.34
N VAL A 372 -10.29 0.40 27.29
CA VAL A 372 -9.65 1.57 26.69
C VAL A 372 -10.66 2.67 26.41
N ASP A 373 -10.27 3.91 26.64
CA ASP A 373 -11.13 5.06 26.43
C ASP A 373 -11.09 5.50 24.96
N ILE A 374 -12.24 5.54 24.31
CA ILE A 374 -12.42 5.88 22.89
C ILE A 374 -13.46 7.02 22.77
N SER A 375 -13.30 7.88 21.76
CA SER A 375 -14.27 8.97 21.49
C SER A 375 -15.68 8.43 21.32
N THR A 376 -16.64 9.07 21.95
CA THR A 376 -18.05 8.65 21.95
C THR A 376 -18.57 8.43 20.53
N GLU A 377 -18.23 9.34 19.61
CA GLU A 377 -18.66 9.29 18.21
C GLU A 377 -18.17 8.01 17.51
N LEU A 378 -16.94 7.61 17.75
CA LEU A 378 -16.40 6.39 17.15
C LEU A 378 -16.99 5.13 17.79
N VAL A 379 -17.26 5.16 19.08
CA VAL A 379 -17.92 4.03 19.78
C VAL A 379 -19.35 3.83 19.25
N GLU A 380 -20.08 4.89 18.95
CA GLU A 380 -21.40 4.80 18.33
C GLU A 380 -21.34 4.17 16.94
N LEU A 381 -20.34 4.53 16.13
CA LEU A 381 -20.09 3.89 14.84
C LEU A 381 -19.73 2.42 15.01
N LEU A 382 -18.79 2.09 15.90
CA LEU A 382 -18.39 0.70 16.21
C LEU A 382 -19.60 -0.15 16.59
N ASN A 383 -20.42 0.34 17.51
CA ASN A 383 -21.60 -0.38 17.99
C ASN A 383 -22.64 -0.59 16.86
N SER A 384 -22.82 0.40 15.99
CA SER A 384 -23.76 0.32 14.87
C SER A 384 -23.30 -0.69 13.81
N ILE A 385 -22.00 -0.73 13.51
CA ILE A 385 -21.43 -1.71 12.60
C ILE A 385 -21.47 -3.11 13.21
N ASN A 386 -21.03 -3.26 14.47
CA ASN A 386 -21.03 -4.52 15.17
C ASN A 386 -22.44 -5.12 15.27
N SER A 387 -23.44 -4.34 15.68
CA SER A 387 -24.82 -4.80 15.73
C SER A 387 -25.35 -5.25 14.37
N THR A 388 -24.94 -4.57 13.28
CA THR A 388 -25.31 -5.00 11.92
C THR A 388 -24.75 -6.39 11.61
N PHE A 389 -23.52 -6.70 11.97
CA PHE A 389 -22.95 -8.03 11.78
C PHE A 389 -23.64 -9.07 12.69
N VAL A 390 -23.76 -8.79 13.98
CA VAL A 390 -24.36 -9.72 14.95
C VAL A 390 -25.80 -10.08 14.56
N ASP A 391 -26.66 -9.09 14.22
CA ASP A 391 -28.05 -9.30 13.83
C ASP A 391 -28.22 -10.17 12.57
N ASN A 392 -27.21 -10.12 11.68
CA ASN A 392 -27.26 -10.79 10.38
C ASN A 392 -26.38 -12.03 10.29
N ARG A 393 -25.84 -12.53 11.42
CA ARG A 393 -24.98 -13.72 11.44
C ARG A 393 -25.63 -14.97 10.84
N HIS A 394 -26.96 -15.06 10.90
CA HIS A 394 -27.73 -16.16 10.29
C HIS A 394 -27.57 -16.23 8.75
N LEU A 395 -27.18 -15.13 8.08
CA LEU A 395 -26.95 -15.10 6.63
C LEU A 395 -25.71 -15.91 6.21
N LEU A 396 -24.80 -16.20 7.14
CA LEU A 396 -23.59 -16.99 6.88
C LEU A 396 -23.86 -18.49 6.67
N GLU A 397 -25.09 -18.96 6.93
CA GLU A 397 -25.46 -20.36 6.73
C GLU A 397 -25.66 -20.75 5.25
N GLY A 398 -25.66 -19.78 4.32
CA GLY A 398 -25.87 -20.03 2.90
C GLY A 398 -25.50 -18.85 2.00
N LYS A 399 -25.94 -18.92 0.74
CA LYS A 399 -25.76 -17.84 -0.22
C LYS A 399 -26.63 -16.64 0.18
N ILE A 400 -26.03 -15.46 0.24
CA ILE A 400 -26.71 -14.23 0.63
C ILE A 400 -27.49 -13.65 -0.57
N SER A 401 -28.75 -13.27 -0.35
CA SER A 401 -29.59 -12.69 -1.41
C SER A 401 -29.21 -11.24 -1.71
N ASP A 402 -29.57 -10.75 -2.92
CA ASP A 402 -29.36 -9.35 -3.32
C ASP A 402 -30.06 -8.39 -2.36
N LYS A 403 -31.24 -8.78 -1.87
CA LYS A 403 -32.00 -8.02 -0.87
C LYS A 403 -31.26 -7.90 0.46
N ASP A 404 -30.69 -9.00 0.96
CA ASP A 404 -29.99 -9.00 2.24
C ASP A 404 -28.66 -8.24 2.11
N ARG A 405 -27.96 -8.36 0.97
CA ARG A 405 -26.80 -7.52 0.64
C ARG A 405 -27.13 -6.02 0.70
N GLY A 406 -28.24 -5.63 0.04
CA GLY A 406 -28.73 -4.24 0.05
C GLY A 406 -29.10 -3.75 1.43
N LEU A 407 -29.75 -4.59 2.26
CA LEU A 407 -30.10 -4.26 3.64
C LEU A 407 -28.85 -4.07 4.50
N MET A 408 -27.86 -4.96 4.40
CA MET A 408 -26.62 -4.83 5.17
C MET A 408 -25.82 -3.60 4.74
N LEU A 409 -25.59 -3.40 3.43
CA LEU A 409 -24.91 -2.21 2.92
C LEU A 409 -25.62 -0.92 3.38
N GLY A 410 -26.97 -0.90 3.34
CA GLY A 410 -27.75 0.24 3.78
C GLY A 410 -27.60 0.54 5.28
N ARG A 411 -27.54 -0.47 6.15
CA ARG A 411 -27.29 -0.28 7.59
C ARG A 411 -25.87 0.22 7.86
N LEU A 412 -24.87 -0.40 7.25
CA LEU A 412 -23.46 -0.04 7.41
C LEU A 412 -23.17 1.38 6.87
N GLY A 413 -23.66 1.67 5.67
CA GLY A 413 -23.48 2.97 5.04
C GLY A 413 -24.15 4.13 5.80
N ARG A 414 -25.39 3.93 6.31
CA ARG A 414 -26.07 4.95 7.12
C ARG A 414 -25.43 5.15 8.50
N ALA A 415 -24.84 4.11 9.10
CA ALA A 415 -24.07 4.26 10.33
C ALA A 415 -22.86 5.20 10.11
N ALA A 416 -22.11 4.98 9.03
CA ALA A 416 -21.01 5.88 8.68
C ALA A 416 -21.47 7.29 8.28
N ASP A 417 -22.63 7.41 7.63
CA ASP A 417 -23.22 8.70 7.29
C ASP A 417 -23.56 9.51 8.53
N THR A 418 -24.20 8.88 9.53
CA THR A 418 -24.50 9.49 10.82
C THR A 418 -23.24 9.96 11.53
N PHE A 419 -22.20 9.12 11.57
CA PHE A 419 -20.91 9.47 12.16
C PHE A 419 -20.29 10.67 11.45
N ARG A 420 -20.19 10.65 10.12
CA ARG A 420 -19.62 11.75 9.34
C ARG A 420 -20.40 13.04 9.50
N ALA A 421 -21.72 12.98 9.46
CA ALA A 421 -22.57 14.16 9.65
C ALA A 421 -22.30 14.84 11.00
N GLY A 422 -22.15 14.06 12.06
CA GLY A 422 -21.79 14.60 13.40
C GLY A 422 -20.39 15.24 13.40
N ILE A 423 -19.38 14.53 12.91
CA ILE A 423 -18.00 15.04 12.87
C ILE A 423 -17.88 16.29 11.98
N TYR A 424 -18.59 16.36 10.86
CA TYR A 424 -18.52 17.53 9.96
C TYR A 424 -19.24 18.75 10.53
N ALA A 425 -20.29 18.56 11.34
CA ALA A 425 -21.04 19.65 11.96
C ALA A 425 -20.37 20.17 13.24
N ASP A 426 -19.99 19.29 14.14
CA ASP A 426 -19.63 19.60 15.53
C ASP A 426 -18.19 19.26 15.91
N GLY A 427 -17.48 18.48 15.07
CA GLY A 427 -16.19 17.88 15.41
C GLY A 427 -16.34 16.80 16.47
N PHE A 428 -15.25 16.44 17.13
CA PHE A 428 -15.29 15.60 18.32
C PHE A 428 -15.71 16.43 19.54
N VAL A 429 -16.70 15.94 20.30
CA VAL A 429 -17.19 16.65 21.50
C VAL A 429 -16.19 16.57 22.67
N GLY A 430 -15.24 15.61 22.60
CA GLY A 430 -14.20 15.40 23.62
C GLY A 430 -14.63 14.45 24.75
N GLU A 431 -15.84 13.89 24.68
CA GLU A 431 -16.28 12.84 25.61
C GLU A 431 -15.70 11.47 25.20
N ARG A 432 -15.36 10.66 26.18
CA ARG A 432 -14.79 9.32 26.01
C ARG A 432 -15.65 8.26 26.65
N VAL A 433 -15.69 7.11 26.05
CA VAL A 433 -16.38 5.92 26.55
C VAL A 433 -15.36 4.81 26.74
N ALA A 434 -15.38 4.21 27.93
CA ALA A 434 -14.56 3.02 28.21
C ALA A 434 -15.13 1.81 27.47
N VAL A 435 -14.38 1.29 26.51
CA VAL A 435 -14.71 0.11 25.73
C VAL A 435 -13.92 -1.06 26.29
N LYS A 436 -14.59 -2.18 26.56
CA LYS A 436 -13.92 -3.38 27.06
C LYS A 436 -13.09 -4.03 25.95
N THR A 437 -11.89 -4.45 26.27
CA THR A 437 -11.04 -5.20 25.35
C THR A 437 -11.71 -6.45 24.80
N ALA A 438 -12.46 -7.16 25.63
CA ALA A 438 -13.26 -8.33 25.22
C ALA A 438 -14.32 -7.99 24.15
N ASP A 439 -14.90 -6.80 24.17
CA ASP A 439 -15.87 -6.36 23.15
C ASP A 439 -15.17 -6.06 21.81
N LEU A 440 -13.92 -5.55 21.84
CA LEU A 440 -13.09 -5.36 20.66
C LEU A 440 -12.69 -6.71 20.04
N VAL A 441 -12.30 -7.68 20.87
CA VAL A 441 -12.02 -9.05 20.43
C VAL A 441 -13.25 -9.67 19.76
N ALA A 442 -14.41 -9.60 20.40
CA ALA A 442 -15.66 -10.13 19.85
C ALA A 442 -16.07 -9.46 18.53
N PHE A 443 -15.84 -8.15 18.40
CA PHE A 443 -16.05 -7.43 17.13
C PHE A 443 -15.13 -7.95 16.03
N CYS A 444 -13.83 -8.15 16.31
CA CYS A 444 -12.89 -8.69 15.34
C CYS A 444 -13.30 -10.11 14.90
N GLU A 445 -13.67 -10.99 15.85
CA GLU A 445 -14.14 -12.34 15.56
C GLU A 445 -15.38 -12.34 14.65
N THR A 446 -16.39 -11.55 15.02
CA THR A 446 -17.65 -11.48 14.26
C THR A 446 -17.44 -10.92 12.84
N SER A 447 -16.65 -9.87 12.70
CA SER A 447 -16.35 -9.31 11.38
C SER A 447 -15.54 -10.26 10.50
N LEU A 448 -14.59 -11.01 11.08
CA LEU A 448 -13.81 -12.04 10.36
C LEU A 448 -14.70 -13.15 9.81
N GLU A 449 -15.77 -13.57 10.51
CA GLU A 449 -16.71 -14.57 9.98
C GLU A 449 -17.35 -14.11 8.65
N PHE A 450 -17.78 -12.84 8.57
CA PHE A 450 -18.37 -12.28 7.35
C PHE A 450 -17.34 -12.09 6.24
N ILE A 451 -16.12 -11.67 6.60
CA ILE A 451 -15.03 -11.49 5.66
C ILE A 451 -14.61 -12.85 5.08
N ASP A 452 -14.38 -13.86 5.92
CA ASP A 452 -13.97 -15.20 5.49
C ASP A 452 -15.06 -15.89 4.66
N HIS A 453 -16.35 -15.72 5.00
CA HIS A 453 -17.46 -16.17 4.17
C HIS A 453 -17.42 -15.52 2.78
N SER A 454 -17.22 -14.21 2.71
CA SER A 454 -17.17 -13.48 1.44
C SER A 454 -15.94 -13.85 0.60
N ILE A 455 -14.80 -14.12 1.22
CA ILE A 455 -13.59 -14.61 0.54
C ILE A 455 -13.87 -15.96 -0.11
N ARG A 456 -14.49 -16.89 0.61
CA ARG A 456 -14.84 -18.21 0.08
C ARG A 456 -15.85 -18.14 -1.05
N ALA A 457 -16.84 -17.25 -0.96
CA ALA A 457 -17.85 -17.02 -2.01
C ALA A 457 -17.23 -16.45 -3.30
N ASN A 458 -16.06 -15.83 -3.23
CA ASN A 458 -15.32 -15.28 -4.38
C ASN A 458 -14.28 -16.23 -4.96
N ARG A 459 -14.22 -17.49 -4.51
CA ARG A 459 -13.47 -18.53 -5.18
C ARG A 459 -14.19 -18.93 -6.47
N ARG A 460 -13.50 -18.81 -7.60
CA ARG A 460 -14.00 -19.09 -8.94
C ARG A 460 -14.04 -20.61 -9.21
N GLU A 461 -14.75 -21.00 -10.24
CA GLU A 461 -14.82 -22.41 -10.68
C GLU A 461 -13.46 -22.96 -11.14
N ASP A 462 -12.60 -22.09 -11.68
CA ASP A 462 -11.22 -22.43 -12.07
C ASP A 462 -10.26 -22.57 -10.88
N GLY A 463 -10.70 -22.26 -9.66
CA GLY A 463 -9.92 -22.34 -8.42
C GLY A 463 -9.14 -21.07 -8.07
N LEU A 464 -9.14 -20.06 -8.95
CA LEU A 464 -8.63 -18.72 -8.67
C LEU A 464 -9.66 -17.91 -7.85
N TYR A 465 -9.33 -16.66 -7.52
CA TYR A 465 -10.16 -15.76 -6.75
C TYR A 465 -10.43 -14.45 -7.50
N ASN A 466 -11.61 -13.87 -7.29
CA ASN A 466 -11.95 -12.57 -7.86
C ASN A 466 -11.12 -11.46 -7.21
N ALA A 467 -10.68 -10.49 -8.00
CA ALA A 467 -9.99 -9.28 -7.52
C ALA A 467 -10.98 -8.13 -7.29
N TYR A 468 -11.87 -7.93 -8.24
CA TYR A 468 -12.89 -6.90 -8.23
C TYR A 468 -14.19 -7.45 -8.77
N ASN A 469 -15.29 -6.92 -8.24
CA ASN A 469 -16.65 -7.17 -8.70
C ASN A 469 -17.32 -5.84 -9.05
N LEU A 470 -18.47 -5.89 -9.69
CA LEU A 470 -19.33 -4.74 -9.95
C LEU A 470 -20.62 -4.89 -9.17
N MET A 471 -21.10 -3.78 -8.60
CA MET A 471 -22.43 -3.74 -8.00
C MET A 471 -23.41 -2.95 -8.86
N THR A 472 -24.64 -3.38 -8.84
CA THR A 472 -25.78 -2.62 -9.34
C THR A 472 -26.82 -2.50 -8.23
N ALA A 473 -27.04 -1.26 -7.76
CA ALA A 473 -28.12 -1.00 -6.81
C ALA A 473 -29.47 -0.97 -7.54
N THR A 474 -30.44 -1.75 -7.05
CA THR A 474 -31.79 -1.85 -7.55
C THR A 474 -32.78 -1.61 -6.42
N ASP A 475 -34.09 -1.46 -6.74
CA ASP A 475 -35.15 -1.36 -5.72
C ASP A 475 -35.26 -2.66 -4.88
N ASP A 476 -34.81 -3.80 -5.42
CA ASP A 476 -34.87 -5.11 -4.78
C ASP A 476 -33.60 -5.45 -3.96
N GLY A 477 -32.51 -4.65 -4.07
CA GLY A 477 -31.27 -4.89 -3.34
C GLY A 477 -30.01 -4.53 -4.10
N VAL A 478 -28.91 -5.29 -3.88
CA VAL A 478 -27.63 -5.09 -4.54
C VAL A 478 -27.25 -6.36 -5.32
N GLU A 479 -27.28 -6.25 -6.62
CA GLU A 479 -26.83 -7.30 -7.55
C GLU A 479 -25.31 -7.21 -7.73
N ILE A 480 -24.65 -8.37 -7.88
CA ILE A 480 -23.21 -8.48 -8.08
C ILE A 480 -22.90 -9.15 -9.41
N THR A 481 -22.04 -8.49 -10.19
CA THR A 481 -21.44 -9.05 -11.40
C THR A 481 -19.96 -9.31 -11.16
N TYR A 482 -19.53 -10.54 -11.37
CA TYR A 482 -18.14 -10.94 -11.20
C TYR A 482 -17.33 -10.58 -12.44
N LEU A 483 -16.15 -9.99 -12.24
CA LEU A 483 -15.21 -9.72 -13.32
C LEU A 483 -14.34 -10.96 -13.62
N TYR A 484 -13.59 -10.88 -14.71
CA TYR A 484 -12.61 -11.91 -15.07
C TYR A 484 -11.43 -11.92 -14.10
N GLU A 485 -10.58 -12.94 -14.21
CA GLU A 485 -9.41 -13.15 -13.37
C GLU A 485 -8.39 -12.03 -13.55
N MET A 486 -7.74 -11.67 -12.44
CA MET A 486 -6.64 -10.71 -12.36
C MET A 486 -5.55 -11.25 -11.44
N LEU A 487 -4.30 -10.98 -11.76
CA LEU A 487 -3.16 -11.37 -10.92
C LEU A 487 -3.25 -10.77 -9.52
N GLU A 488 -3.72 -9.54 -9.42
CA GLU A 488 -3.86 -8.80 -8.16
C GLU A 488 -4.74 -9.53 -7.13
N GLY A 489 -5.83 -10.16 -7.56
CA GLY A 489 -6.67 -10.97 -6.69
C GLY A 489 -5.95 -12.17 -6.10
N GLN A 490 -5.12 -12.84 -6.90
CA GLN A 490 -4.36 -14.01 -6.47
C GLN A 490 -3.28 -13.61 -5.46
N VAL A 491 -2.55 -12.53 -5.74
CA VAL A 491 -1.56 -11.97 -4.82
C VAL A 491 -2.21 -11.61 -3.48
N ALA A 492 -3.33 -10.89 -3.50
CA ALA A 492 -3.98 -10.41 -2.29
C ALA A 492 -4.57 -11.55 -1.44
N VAL A 493 -5.18 -12.57 -2.06
CA VAL A 493 -5.73 -13.71 -1.30
C VAL A 493 -4.61 -14.57 -0.69
N LEU A 494 -3.49 -14.78 -1.39
CA LEU A 494 -2.32 -15.46 -0.84
C LEU A 494 -1.77 -14.75 0.39
N SER A 495 -1.69 -13.40 0.35
CA SER A 495 -1.21 -12.58 1.48
C SER A 495 -2.27 -12.33 2.55
N SER A 496 -3.52 -12.73 2.36
CA SER A 496 -4.62 -12.48 3.31
C SER A 496 -4.51 -13.24 4.64
N GLY A 497 -3.71 -14.33 4.64
CA GLY A 497 -3.66 -15.28 5.75
C GLY A 497 -4.88 -16.19 5.88
N CYS A 498 -5.86 -16.11 4.96
CA CYS A 498 -7.08 -16.95 4.96
C CYS A 498 -6.80 -18.38 4.52
N LEU A 499 -5.91 -18.56 3.54
CA LEU A 499 -5.63 -19.85 2.93
C LEU A 499 -4.65 -20.68 3.77
N SER A 500 -4.84 -21.99 3.81
CA SER A 500 -3.81 -22.92 4.32
C SER A 500 -2.63 -22.98 3.35
N PRO A 501 -1.47 -23.54 3.75
CA PRO A 501 -0.36 -23.76 2.81
C PRO A 501 -0.75 -24.62 1.60
N GLU A 502 -1.59 -25.63 1.77
CA GLU A 502 -2.09 -26.51 0.72
C GLU A 502 -3.07 -25.77 -0.22
N GLU A 503 -3.94 -24.93 0.34
CA GLU A 503 -4.83 -24.08 -0.45
C GLU A 503 -4.04 -23.04 -1.24
N SER A 504 -3.01 -22.45 -0.63
CA SER A 504 -2.10 -21.51 -1.30
C SER A 504 -1.35 -22.18 -2.46
N LEU A 505 -0.85 -23.40 -2.22
CA LEU A 505 -0.22 -24.21 -3.26
C LEU A 505 -1.20 -24.48 -4.42
N ALA A 506 -2.45 -24.85 -4.11
CA ALA A 506 -3.46 -25.09 -5.15
C ALA A 506 -3.74 -23.83 -5.99
N VAL A 507 -3.78 -22.64 -5.39
CA VAL A 507 -3.90 -21.37 -6.13
C VAL A 507 -2.71 -21.14 -7.05
N LEU A 508 -1.48 -21.35 -6.56
CA LEU A 508 -0.26 -21.19 -7.36
C LEU A 508 -0.20 -22.18 -8.54
N ASP A 509 -0.62 -23.42 -8.31
CA ASP A 509 -0.70 -24.46 -9.37
C ASP A 509 -1.67 -24.05 -10.49
N VAL A 510 -2.87 -23.58 -10.12
CA VAL A 510 -3.87 -23.12 -11.10
C VAL A 510 -3.39 -21.87 -11.81
N LEU A 511 -2.82 -20.92 -11.07
CA LEU A 511 -2.30 -19.67 -11.63
C LEU A 511 -1.23 -19.93 -12.70
N ARG A 512 -0.37 -20.90 -12.48
CA ARG A 512 0.68 -21.33 -13.46
C ARG A 512 0.11 -21.91 -14.73
N GLN A 513 -1.13 -22.41 -14.70
CA GLN A 513 -1.82 -23.03 -15.84
C GLN A 513 -2.89 -22.11 -16.46
N SER A 514 -3.15 -20.95 -15.86
CA SER A 514 -4.17 -19.99 -16.31
C SER A 514 -3.68 -19.11 -17.46
N ASP A 515 -4.63 -18.37 -18.06
CA ASP A 515 -4.34 -17.35 -19.08
C ASP A 515 -3.57 -16.13 -18.54
N LEU A 516 -3.37 -16.05 -17.22
CA LEU A 516 -2.49 -15.06 -16.60
C LEU A 516 -1.00 -15.40 -16.75
N TYR A 517 -0.65 -16.64 -17.05
CA TYR A 517 0.74 -17.03 -17.26
C TYR A 517 1.13 -16.99 -18.74
N THR A 518 2.26 -16.36 -19.05
CA THR A 518 2.82 -16.33 -20.40
C THR A 518 4.13 -17.13 -20.47
N ALA A 519 4.09 -18.31 -21.09
CA ALA A 519 5.25 -19.17 -21.25
C ALA A 519 6.38 -18.48 -22.05
N ARG A 520 6.04 -17.63 -23.02
CA ARG A 520 7.01 -16.90 -23.84
C ARG A 520 7.88 -15.98 -23.00
N GLN A 521 7.28 -15.27 -22.01
CA GLN A 521 7.98 -14.34 -21.14
C GLN A 521 8.34 -14.99 -19.80
N ASN A 522 7.96 -16.26 -19.57
CA ASN A 522 8.10 -16.98 -18.31
C ASN A 522 7.72 -16.08 -17.12
N SER A 523 6.54 -15.48 -17.20
CA SER A 523 6.04 -14.55 -16.17
C SER A 523 4.52 -14.43 -16.21
N TYR A 524 3.96 -13.58 -15.37
CA TYR A 524 2.52 -13.44 -15.20
C TYR A 524 2.02 -12.08 -15.71
N LEU A 525 0.94 -12.11 -16.45
CA LEU A 525 0.22 -10.93 -16.93
C LEU A 525 -0.66 -10.35 -15.80
N LEU A 526 -0.87 -9.05 -15.80
CA LEU A 526 -1.81 -8.41 -14.88
C LEU A 526 -3.25 -8.86 -15.19
N TYR A 527 -3.61 -8.85 -16.47
CA TYR A 527 -4.86 -9.33 -17.05
C TYR A 527 -4.56 -10.32 -18.16
N PRO A 528 -5.44 -11.29 -18.43
CA PRO A 528 -5.30 -12.15 -19.59
C PRO A 528 -5.19 -11.35 -20.88
N ASP A 529 -4.37 -11.82 -21.80
CA ASP A 529 -4.27 -11.22 -23.14
C ASP A 529 -5.53 -11.56 -23.94
N ARG A 530 -6.36 -10.55 -24.20
CA ARG A 530 -7.62 -10.68 -24.92
C ARG A 530 -7.61 -9.86 -26.18
N GLU A 531 -8.02 -10.46 -27.28
CA GLU A 531 -8.34 -9.70 -28.48
C GLU A 531 -9.60 -8.86 -28.23
N LEU A 532 -9.42 -7.54 -28.15
CA LEU A 532 -10.52 -6.62 -28.07
C LEU A 532 -11.16 -6.44 -29.44
N THR A 533 -12.49 -6.51 -29.48
CA THR A 533 -13.25 -6.18 -30.69
C THR A 533 -12.89 -4.76 -31.15
N ARG A 534 -12.52 -4.61 -32.41
CA ARG A 534 -12.20 -3.28 -32.98
C ARG A 534 -13.40 -2.35 -32.88
N PHE A 535 -13.16 -1.04 -32.80
CA PHE A 535 -14.24 -0.05 -32.66
C PHE A 535 -15.32 -0.20 -33.75
N MET A 536 -14.90 -0.40 -34.98
CA MET A 536 -15.82 -0.57 -36.10
C MET A 536 -16.71 -1.83 -35.99
N ASP A 537 -16.18 -2.88 -35.38
CA ASP A 537 -16.90 -4.15 -35.18
C ASP A 537 -17.71 -4.14 -33.86
N LYS A 538 -17.33 -3.25 -32.92
CA LYS A 538 -18.01 -3.11 -31.64
C LYS A 538 -19.21 -2.20 -31.66
N ASN A 539 -19.16 -1.10 -32.42
CA ASN A 539 -20.28 -0.15 -32.55
C ASN A 539 -21.35 -0.70 -33.52
N ILE A 540 -21.95 -1.83 -33.17
CA ILE A 540 -23.03 -2.43 -33.92
C ILE A 540 -24.24 -2.56 -33.00
N ILE A 541 -25.33 -1.85 -33.32
CA ILE A 541 -26.59 -1.96 -32.60
C ILE A 541 -27.39 -3.10 -33.23
N PRO A 542 -27.76 -4.13 -32.48
CA PRO A 542 -28.64 -5.19 -32.98
C PRO A 542 -29.96 -4.62 -33.51
N ALA A 543 -30.42 -5.07 -34.68
CA ALA A 543 -31.65 -4.58 -35.26
C ALA A 543 -32.90 -4.80 -34.34
N ALA A 544 -32.85 -5.84 -33.50
CA ALA A 544 -33.87 -6.09 -32.49
C ALA A 544 -33.92 -4.97 -31.43
N ASP A 545 -32.78 -4.41 -31.03
CA ASP A 545 -32.70 -3.33 -30.06
C ASP A 545 -33.18 -2.00 -30.65
N VAL A 546 -32.89 -1.74 -31.92
CA VAL A 546 -33.45 -0.58 -32.61
C VAL A 546 -35.00 -0.68 -32.67
N GLN A 547 -35.53 -1.88 -32.84
CA GLN A 547 -36.99 -2.11 -32.85
C GLN A 547 -37.64 -1.93 -31.45
N ARG A 548 -36.90 -2.04 -30.36
CA ARG A 548 -37.41 -1.78 -29.01
C ARG A 548 -37.58 -0.28 -28.72
N SER A 549 -36.86 0.60 -29.39
CA SER A 549 -36.86 2.04 -29.15
C SER A 549 -37.62 2.81 -30.24
N ALA A 550 -38.69 3.47 -29.87
CA ALA A 550 -39.43 4.35 -30.75
C ALA A 550 -38.60 5.57 -31.21
N LEU A 551 -37.72 6.07 -30.31
CA LEU A 551 -36.80 7.15 -30.65
C LEU A 551 -35.83 6.73 -31.74
N LEU A 552 -35.16 5.58 -31.59
CA LEU A 552 -34.18 5.10 -32.57
C LEU A 552 -34.84 4.83 -33.93
N GLN A 553 -36.05 4.23 -33.95
CA GLN A 553 -36.79 4.01 -35.15
C GLN A 553 -37.18 5.34 -35.87
N ALA A 554 -37.62 6.34 -35.10
CA ALA A 554 -37.98 7.64 -35.64
C ALA A 554 -36.77 8.33 -36.28
N LEU A 555 -35.60 8.32 -35.62
CA LEU A 555 -34.36 8.91 -36.13
C LEU A 555 -33.88 8.22 -37.40
N VAL A 556 -33.88 6.86 -37.42
CA VAL A 556 -33.52 6.10 -38.61
C VAL A 556 -34.48 6.43 -39.77
N SER A 557 -35.78 6.52 -39.50
CA SER A 557 -36.80 6.85 -40.53
C SER A 557 -36.65 8.27 -41.04
N ALA A 558 -36.24 9.21 -40.22
CA ALA A 558 -35.98 10.62 -40.58
C ALA A 558 -34.61 10.81 -41.22
N GLY A 559 -33.72 9.83 -41.18
CA GLY A 559 -32.31 9.98 -41.62
C GLY A 559 -31.50 10.92 -40.75
N ASP A 560 -31.92 11.06 -39.48
CA ASP A 560 -31.22 11.88 -38.51
C ASP A 560 -30.08 11.06 -37.83
N SER A 561 -28.84 11.44 -38.11
CA SER A 561 -27.64 10.75 -37.66
C SER A 561 -27.09 11.30 -36.35
N SER A 562 -27.79 12.17 -35.64
CA SER A 562 -27.31 12.77 -34.41
C SER A 562 -27.08 11.79 -33.27
N LEU A 563 -27.82 10.68 -33.21
CA LEU A 563 -27.71 9.63 -32.20
C LEU A 563 -27.38 8.27 -32.81
N ILE A 564 -28.04 7.89 -33.92
CA ILE A 564 -27.90 6.60 -34.57
C ILE A 564 -27.72 6.79 -36.08
N GLU A 565 -26.83 6.00 -36.66
CA GLU A 565 -26.58 5.98 -38.12
C GLU A 565 -26.87 4.61 -38.68
N SER A 566 -27.38 4.57 -39.93
CA SER A 566 -27.50 3.32 -40.70
C SER A 566 -26.45 3.29 -41.81
N ASN A 567 -25.74 2.17 -41.95
CA ASN A 567 -24.78 1.99 -43.02
C ASN A 567 -25.42 1.51 -44.32
N SER A 568 -24.66 1.45 -45.42
CA SER A 568 -25.13 1.00 -46.74
C SER A 568 -25.59 -0.47 -46.81
N GLU A 569 -25.23 -1.27 -45.77
CA GLU A 569 -25.55 -2.69 -45.65
C GLU A 569 -26.77 -2.92 -44.74
N GLY A 570 -27.36 -1.86 -44.19
CA GLY A 570 -28.52 -1.92 -43.30
C GLY A 570 -28.18 -2.20 -41.85
N GLY A 571 -26.92 -2.10 -41.46
CA GLY A 571 -26.46 -2.13 -40.06
C GLY A 571 -26.66 -0.80 -39.35
N TYR A 572 -26.85 -0.83 -38.05
CA TYR A 572 -27.07 0.34 -37.21
C TYR A 572 -25.86 0.58 -36.28
N HIS A 573 -25.50 1.85 -36.10
CA HIS A 573 -24.37 2.25 -35.31
C HIS A 573 -24.74 3.50 -34.49
N PHE A 574 -24.19 3.64 -33.26
CA PHE A 574 -24.22 4.93 -32.58
C PHE A 574 -23.31 5.92 -33.29
N ASN A 575 -23.60 7.21 -33.18
CA ASN A 575 -22.80 8.25 -33.78
C ASN A 575 -21.32 8.09 -33.41
N GLY A 576 -20.46 8.08 -34.43
CA GLY A 576 -19.03 7.82 -34.29
C GLY A 576 -18.25 8.86 -33.48
N THR A 577 -18.86 9.99 -33.14
CA THR A 577 -18.26 11.03 -32.29
C THR A 577 -18.45 10.77 -30.80
N PHE A 578 -19.27 9.80 -30.42
CA PHE A 578 -19.51 9.48 -29.02
C PHE A 578 -18.31 8.76 -28.42
N ASN A 579 -17.92 9.20 -27.25
CA ASN A 579 -16.83 8.60 -26.47
C ASN A 579 -17.29 8.01 -25.13
N ASN A 580 -18.54 8.26 -24.73
CA ASN A 580 -19.19 7.62 -23.56
C ASN A 580 -20.72 7.81 -23.62
N VAL A 581 -21.43 7.24 -22.62
CA VAL A 581 -22.89 7.36 -22.53
C VAL A 581 -23.36 8.81 -22.35
N MET A 582 -22.54 9.68 -21.72
CA MET A 582 -22.87 11.09 -21.53
C MET A 582 -22.95 11.83 -22.87
N SER A 583 -22.14 11.44 -23.86
CA SER A 583 -22.25 11.98 -25.22
C SER A 583 -23.60 11.61 -25.85
N ALA A 584 -24.06 10.38 -25.67
CA ALA A 584 -25.37 9.95 -26.14
C ALA A 584 -26.52 10.67 -25.40
N GLN A 585 -26.40 10.85 -24.09
CA GLN A 585 -27.36 11.61 -23.29
C GLN A 585 -27.44 13.09 -23.71
N SER A 586 -26.32 13.74 -23.97
CA SER A 586 -26.28 15.11 -24.49
C SER A 586 -26.92 15.21 -25.87
N ALA A 587 -26.72 14.20 -26.72
CA ALA A 587 -27.39 14.15 -28.03
C ALA A 587 -28.90 13.99 -27.86
N MET A 588 -29.36 13.14 -26.95
CA MET A 588 -30.79 12.98 -26.64
C MET A 588 -31.41 14.26 -26.10
N GLN A 589 -30.70 15.00 -25.21
CA GLN A 589 -31.19 16.30 -24.74
C GLN A 589 -31.37 17.28 -25.89
N THR A 590 -30.39 17.34 -26.83
CA THR A 590 -30.49 18.18 -28.02
C THR A 590 -31.65 17.77 -28.91
N LEU A 591 -31.90 16.47 -29.05
CA LEU A 591 -33.06 15.96 -29.79
C LEU A 591 -34.39 16.33 -29.14
N ALA A 592 -34.47 16.31 -27.80
CA ALA A 592 -35.67 16.75 -27.08
C ALA A 592 -36.00 18.24 -27.41
N ASP A 593 -35.00 19.08 -27.46
CA ASP A 593 -35.17 20.50 -27.82
C ASP A 593 -35.57 20.68 -29.31
N ASN A 594 -35.26 19.71 -30.16
CA ASN A 594 -35.53 19.71 -31.60
C ASN A 594 -36.76 18.90 -32.02
N GLY A 595 -37.69 18.69 -31.13
CA GLY A 595 -39.01 18.14 -31.47
C GLY A 595 -39.18 16.64 -31.16
N TYR A 596 -38.23 15.99 -30.56
CA TYR A 596 -38.32 14.58 -30.13
C TYR A 596 -38.57 14.40 -28.60
N ALA A 597 -39.03 15.47 -27.92
CA ALA A 597 -39.12 15.49 -26.43
C ALA A 597 -39.86 14.27 -25.86
N ASP A 598 -41.03 13.94 -26.42
CA ASP A 598 -41.86 12.82 -25.92
C ASP A 598 -41.16 11.47 -26.14
N LEU A 599 -40.48 11.28 -27.27
CA LEU A 599 -39.73 10.05 -27.58
C LEU A 599 -38.48 9.92 -26.73
N VAL A 600 -37.78 11.02 -26.45
CA VAL A 600 -36.64 11.03 -25.56
C VAL A 600 -37.09 10.68 -24.15
N ALA A 601 -38.11 11.33 -23.61
CA ALA A 601 -38.66 11.03 -22.29
C ALA A 601 -39.10 9.57 -22.13
N GLN A 602 -39.58 8.95 -23.21
CA GLN A 602 -39.97 7.53 -23.23
C GLN A 602 -38.77 6.58 -23.25
N ASP A 603 -37.75 6.88 -24.05
CA ASP A 603 -36.73 5.91 -24.45
C ASP A 603 -35.30 6.21 -23.92
N GLU A 604 -35.07 7.33 -23.19
CA GLU A 604 -33.75 7.70 -22.72
C GLU A 604 -33.05 6.57 -21.94
N ALA A 605 -33.76 5.97 -20.98
CA ALA A 605 -33.19 4.88 -20.18
C ALA A 605 -32.92 3.63 -21.05
N LEU A 606 -33.81 3.31 -22.00
CA LEU A 606 -33.63 2.18 -22.91
C LEU A 606 -32.42 2.40 -23.85
N VAL A 607 -32.26 3.60 -24.38
CA VAL A 607 -31.10 3.95 -25.22
C VAL A 607 -29.79 3.85 -24.45
N ALA A 608 -29.77 4.29 -23.19
CA ALA A 608 -28.60 4.16 -22.34
C ALA A 608 -28.30 2.67 -22.05
N GLU A 609 -29.33 1.81 -21.84
CA GLU A 609 -29.18 0.36 -21.69
C GLU A 609 -28.59 -0.26 -22.99
N ILE A 610 -29.09 0.11 -24.14
CA ILE A 610 -28.59 -0.36 -25.46
C ILE A 610 -27.14 0.07 -25.65
N PHE A 611 -26.82 1.34 -25.32
CA PHE A 611 -25.45 1.84 -25.37
C PHE A 611 -24.50 1.01 -24.50
N GLU A 612 -24.93 0.73 -23.26
CA GLU A 612 -24.16 -0.11 -22.34
C GLU A 612 -23.98 -1.53 -22.87
N SER A 613 -25.04 -2.13 -23.45
CA SER A 613 -24.98 -3.48 -24.04
C SER A 613 -24.00 -3.57 -25.22
N VAL A 614 -23.90 -2.50 -26.04
CA VAL A 614 -23.00 -2.43 -27.18
C VAL A 614 -21.56 -2.20 -26.75
N PHE A 615 -21.35 -1.27 -25.86
CA PHE A 615 -19.98 -0.81 -25.50
C PHE A 615 -19.44 -1.36 -24.21
N ASN A 616 -20.31 -1.78 -23.29
CA ASN A 616 -19.93 -2.23 -21.95
C ASN A 616 -19.01 -1.20 -21.23
N HIS A 617 -19.35 0.08 -21.36
CA HIS A 617 -18.46 1.18 -21.00
C HIS A 617 -18.22 1.26 -19.48
N ARG A 618 -19.17 0.79 -18.65
CA ARG A 618 -18.99 0.71 -17.20
C ARG A 618 -17.79 -0.14 -16.78
N GLN A 619 -17.44 -1.13 -17.60
CA GLN A 619 -16.27 -1.97 -17.38
C GLN A 619 -14.98 -1.38 -17.97
N PHE A 620 -15.07 -0.38 -18.87
CA PHE A 620 -13.94 0.06 -19.68
C PHE A 620 -13.76 1.59 -19.76
N THR A 621 -14.44 2.36 -18.91
CA THR A 621 -14.26 3.81 -18.88
C THR A 621 -13.10 4.22 -17.98
N GLY A 622 -12.24 5.13 -18.46
CA GLY A 622 -11.19 5.77 -17.69
C GLY A 622 -11.67 6.98 -16.88
N ARG A 623 -10.73 7.70 -16.28
CA ARG A 623 -10.99 8.92 -15.50
C ARG A 623 -11.78 9.98 -16.28
N SER A 624 -11.54 10.09 -17.58
CA SER A 624 -12.25 11.02 -18.47
C SER A 624 -13.68 10.58 -18.77
N GLY A 625 -14.11 9.41 -18.33
CA GLY A 625 -15.35 8.77 -18.76
C GLY A 625 -15.32 8.31 -20.22
N GLY A 626 -14.19 8.44 -20.91
CA GLY A 626 -14.00 7.98 -22.28
C GLY A 626 -13.76 6.47 -22.32
N MET A 627 -14.29 5.82 -23.36
CA MET A 627 -14.01 4.40 -23.61
C MET A 627 -12.58 4.22 -24.09
N TYR A 628 -11.83 3.34 -23.45
CA TYR A 628 -10.46 3.00 -23.82
C TYR A 628 -10.16 1.53 -23.51
N ALA A 629 -9.10 1.01 -24.11
CA ALA A 629 -8.57 -0.30 -23.73
C ALA A 629 -7.89 -0.21 -22.34
N TYR A 630 -7.94 -1.28 -21.58
CA TYR A 630 -7.22 -1.36 -20.32
C TYR A 630 -5.73 -1.09 -20.52
N GLU A 631 -5.18 -0.20 -19.72
CA GLU A 631 -3.75 -0.12 -19.52
C GLU A 631 -3.30 -1.43 -18.87
N GLY A 632 -2.32 -2.10 -19.48
CA GLY A 632 -1.79 -3.35 -18.96
C GLY A 632 -2.44 -4.63 -19.47
N LEU A 633 -3.44 -4.56 -20.37
CA LEU A 633 -3.96 -5.75 -21.05
C LEU A 633 -2.82 -6.45 -21.82
N GLY A 634 -2.62 -7.74 -21.57
CA GLY A 634 -1.50 -8.48 -22.15
C GLY A 634 -0.11 -8.01 -21.70
N SER A 635 -0.04 -7.18 -20.66
CA SER A 635 1.21 -6.68 -20.11
C SER A 635 1.59 -7.37 -18.82
N ILE A 636 2.89 -7.56 -18.62
CA ILE A 636 3.44 -7.88 -17.30
C ILE A 636 3.50 -6.59 -16.50
N TYR A 637 2.84 -6.57 -15.36
CA TYR A 637 2.97 -5.50 -14.37
C TYR A 637 3.92 -5.95 -13.26
N TRP A 638 5.16 -5.53 -13.36
CA TRP A 638 6.26 -6.06 -12.53
C TRP A 638 6.02 -5.89 -11.03
N HIS A 639 5.33 -4.84 -10.61
CA HIS A 639 4.95 -4.67 -9.21
C HIS A 639 4.09 -5.85 -8.70
N MET A 640 3.12 -6.33 -9.51
CA MET A 640 2.31 -7.48 -9.13
C MET A 640 3.10 -8.78 -9.15
N VAL A 641 4.04 -8.94 -10.08
CA VAL A 641 4.91 -10.13 -10.13
C VAL A 641 5.82 -10.19 -8.89
N SER A 642 6.40 -9.06 -8.49
CA SER A 642 7.22 -9.00 -7.27
C SER A 642 6.37 -9.20 -6.00
N LYS A 643 5.14 -8.70 -5.97
CA LYS A 643 4.18 -9.03 -4.91
C LYS A 643 3.79 -10.50 -4.89
N LEU A 644 3.63 -11.14 -6.06
CA LEU A 644 3.39 -12.59 -6.14
C LEU A 644 4.57 -13.37 -5.58
N LEU A 645 5.80 -12.95 -5.90
CA LEU A 645 7.01 -13.56 -5.33
C LEU A 645 6.99 -13.53 -3.80
N LEU A 646 6.71 -12.37 -3.23
CA LEU A 646 6.62 -12.21 -1.77
C LEU A 646 5.46 -13.01 -1.18
N ALA A 647 4.30 -13.04 -1.82
CA ALA A 647 3.13 -13.80 -1.35
C ALA A 647 3.38 -15.33 -1.38
N ALA A 648 4.11 -15.81 -2.38
CA ALA A 648 4.55 -17.21 -2.43
C ALA A 648 5.51 -17.54 -1.27
N LEU A 649 6.41 -16.61 -0.95
CA LEU A 649 7.32 -16.75 0.18
C LEU A 649 6.60 -16.70 1.52
N GLU A 650 5.62 -15.80 1.70
CA GLU A 650 4.76 -15.76 2.88
C GLU A 650 3.98 -17.08 3.06
N SER A 651 3.51 -17.68 1.95
CA SER A 651 2.85 -18.99 1.97
C SER A 651 3.80 -20.12 2.38
N PHE A 652 5.04 -20.07 1.92
CA PHE A 652 6.09 -21.00 2.33
C PHE A 652 6.41 -20.88 3.82
N GLN A 653 6.58 -19.64 4.33
CA GLN A 653 6.84 -19.40 5.75
C GLN A 653 5.70 -19.90 6.63
N LYS A 654 4.44 -19.64 6.22
CA LYS A 654 3.27 -20.19 6.90
C LYS A 654 3.29 -21.71 6.94
N GLY A 655 3.74 -22.36 5.87
CA GLY A 655 3.94 -23.81 5.82
C GLY A 655 4.97 -24.31 6.84
N LEU A 656 6.07 -23.60 7.05
CA LEU A 656 7.06 -23.89 8.08
C LEU A 656 6.45 -23.78 9.49
N GLU A 657 5.73 -22.70 9.77
CA GLU A 657 5.07 -22.45 11.07
C GLU A 657 4.03 -23.53 11.39
N GLN A 658 3.29 -24.00 10.39
CA GLN A 658 2.25 -25.01 10.54
C GLN A 658 2.79 -26.45 10.42
N ASN A 659 4.09 -26.63 10.20
CA ASN A 659 4.72 -27.94 9.99
C ASN A 659 4.06 -28.73 8.85
N SER A 660 3.81 -28.08 7.71
CA SER A 660 3.28 -28.72 6.51
C SER A 660 4.21 -29.84 6.02
N ASP A 661 3.67 -30.80 5.28
CA ASP A 661 4.44 -31.94 4.78
C ASP A 661 5.53 -31.51 3.76
N ALA A 662 6.57 -32.34 3.64
CA ALA A 662 7.73 -32.04 2.81
C ALA A 662 7.39 -31.88 1.31
N VAL A 663 6.31 -32.51 0.81
CA VAL A 663 5.90 -32.38 -0.59
C VAL A 663 5.29 -31.00 -0.82
N THR A 664 4.38 -30.57 0.05
CA THR A 664 3.80 -29.22 0.01
C THR A 664 4.89 -28.17 0.10
N MET A 665 5.83 -28.31 1.04
CA MET A 665 6.93 -27.37 1.23
C MET A 665 7.86 -27.30 0.00
N GLY A 666 8.25 -28.45 -0.56
CA GLY A 666 9.06 -28.50 -1.77
C GLY A 666 8.38 -27.81 -2.95
N ARG A 667 7.09 -28.03 -3.16
CA ARG A 667 6.33 -27.41 -4.26
C ARG A 667 6.12 -25.90 -4.07
N LEU A 668 5.92 -25.43 -2.84
CA LEU A 668 5.87 -23.98 -2.56
C LEU A 668 7.22 -23.32 -2.87
N ALA A 669 8.33 -23.96 -2.50
CA ALA A 669 9.66 -23.50 -2.89
C ALA A 669 9.88 -23.50 -4.40
N ASP A 670 9.41 -24.54 -5.11
CA ASP A 670 9.48 -24.61 -6.57
C ASP A 670 8.72 -23.45 -7.23
N HIS A 671 7.51 -23.14 -6.75
CA HIS A 671 6.74 -21.97 -7.24
C HIS A 671 7.47 -20.66 -6.98
N TYR A 672 8.06 -20.48 -5.79
CA TYR A 672 8.85 -19.30 -5.48
C TYR A 672 9.99 -19.12 -6.50
N PHE A 673 10.77 -20.15 -6.76
CA PHE A 673 11.87 -20.08 -7.71
C PHE A 673 11.41 -19.95 -9.17
N ASP A 674 10.27 -20.55 -9.55
CA ASP A 674 9.69 -20.38 -10.88
C ASP A 674 9.28 -18.90 -11.11
N ILE A 675 8.59 -18.28 -10.15
CA ILE A 675 8.23 -16.86 -10.20
C ILE A 675 9.50 -16.00 -10.26
N ARG A 676 10.49 -16.27 -9.40
CA ARG A 676 11.76 -15.55 -9.36
C ARG A 676 12.51 -15.65 -10.68
N SER A 677 12.52 -16.83 -11.32
CA SER A 677 13.16 -17.03 -12.62
C SER A 677 12.49 -16.23 -13.74
N GLY A 678 11.24 -15.88 -13.59
CA GLY A 678 10.47 -15.05 -14.50
C GLY A 678 10.70 -13.55 -14.35
N ILE A 679 11.41 -13.09 -13.29
CA ILE A 679 11.72 -11.67 -13.10
C ILE A 679 12.84 -11.24 -14.07
N GLY A 680 12.76 -10.01 -14.53
CA GLY A 680 13.56 -9.47 -15.63
C GLY A 680 15.05 -9.66 -15.50
N PHE A 681 15.65 -9.61 -14.29
CA PHE A 681 17.09 -9.75 -14.08
C PHE A 681 17.64 -11.14 -14.48
N ASN A 682 16.80 -12.15 -14.58
CA ASN A 682 17.12 -13.49 -15.06
C ASN A 682 17.02 -13.63 -16.61
N LYS A 683 16.70 -12.54 -17.32
CA LYS A 683 16.47 -12.54 -18.76
C LYS A 683 17.55 -11.80 -19.52
N THR A 684 17.71 -12.10 -20.81
CA THR A 684 18.53 -11.27 -21.68
C THR A 684 17.85 -9.94 -21.97
N PRO A 685 18.60 -8.86 -22.29
CA PRO A 685 18.03 -7.58 -22.69
C PRO A 685 17.06 -7.71 -23.87
N ASP A 686 17.31 -8.59 -24.83
CA ASP A 686 16.44 -8.84 -25.97
C ASP A 686 15.08 -9.43 -25.54
N ASN A 687 15.09 -10.36 -24.60
CA ASN A 687 13.86 -11.01 -24.11
C ASN A 687 13.07 -10.09 -23.17
N TYR A 688 13.78 -9.32 -22.36
CA TYR A 688 13.17 -8.37 -21.43
C TYR A 688 12.78 -7.04 -22.11
N GLY A 689 13.52 -6.63 -23.12
CA GLY A 689 13.35 -5.38 -23.84
C GLY A 689 14.00 -4.15 -23.20
N ALA A 690 14.82 -4.36 -22.17
CA ALA A 690 15.57 -3.35 -21.43
C ALA A 690 16.72 -4.00 -20.66
N PHE A 691 17.53 -3.21 -19.95
CA PHE A 691 18.51 -3.76 -19.01
C PHE A 691 17.78 -4.42 -17.84
N PRO A 692 18.07 -5.69 -17.53
CA PRO A 692 17.31 -6.45 -16.52
C PRO A 692 17.41 -5.92 -15.09
N THR A 693 18.40 -5.10 -14.80
CA THR A 693 18.60 -4.49 -13.47
C THR A 693 17.76 -3.23 -13.26
N ASP A 694 17.20 -2.67 -14.35
CA ASP A 694 16.37 -1.47 -14.25
C ASP A 694 14.93 -1.84 -13.87
N PRO A 695 14.30 -1.15 -12.91
CA PRO A 695 12.91 -1.39 -12.58
C PRO A 695 11.99 -0.80 -13.64
N TYR A 696 11.05 -1.59 -14.10
CA TYR A 696 9.99 -1.19 -15.05
C TYR A 696 8.62 -1.51 -14.46
N SER A 697 7.62 -0.67 -14.72
CA SER A 697 6.26 -0.97 -14.26
C SER A 697 5.53 -1.89 -15.22
N HIS A 698 5.61 -1.67 -16.52
CA HIS A 698 4.89 -2.45 -17.52
C HIS A 698 5.79 -2.93 -18.66
N THR A 699 5.56 -4.17 -19.07
CA THR A 699 6.17 -4.77 -20.26
C THR A 699 5.06 -5.38 -21.11
N PRO A 700 4.60 -4.68 -22.16
CA PRO A 700 3.61 -5.20 -23.10
C PRO A 700 4.15 -6.42 -23.85
N GLY A 701 3.27 -7.34 -24.21
CA GLY A 701 3.62 -8.47 -25.06
C GLY A 701 4.29 -8.00 -26.36
N PHE A 702 5.42 -8.60 -26.71
CA PHE A 702 6.18 -8.36 -27.96
C PHE A 702 6.77 -6.96 -28.13
N ALA A 703 6.67 -6.07 -27.18
CA ALA A 703 7.09 -4.66 -27.33
C ALA A 703 8.26 -4.26 -26.39
N GLY A 704 8.72 -5.17 -25.54
CA GLY A 704 9.73 -4.88 -24.53
C GLY A 704 9.22 -4.00 -23.39
N ALA A 705 10.07 -3.71 -22.41
CA ALA A 705 9.73 -2.83 -21.30
C ALA A 705 9.57 -1.38 -21.81
N LYS A 706 8.41 -0.78 -21.59
CA LYS A 706 8.06 0.52 -22.14
C LYS A 706 7.96 1.63 -21.12
N GLN A 707 7.60 1.31 -19.90
CA GLN A 707 7.32 2.29 -18.87
C GLN A 707 8.27 2.05 -17.69
N PRO A 708 9.35 2.83 -17.56
CA PRO A 708 10.17 2.79 -16.36
C PRO A 708 9.29 3.17 -15.17
N GLY A 709 9.28 2.31 -14.17
CA GLY A 709 8.45 2.52 -13.00
C GLY A 709 9.21 2.06 -11.78
N MET A 710 9.26 2.94 -10.82
CA MET A 710 9.93 2.68 -9.55
C MET A 710 8.91 2.48 -8.43
N THR A 711 7.73 2.00 -8.73
CA THR A 711 6.71 1.70 -7.72
C THR A 711 7.12 0.48 -6.90
N GLY A 712 6.37 0.08 -5.92
CA GLY A 712 6.67 -0.93 -4.92
C GLY A 712 7.49 -2.17 -5.33
N GLN A 713 7.65 -2.43 -6.65
CA GLN A 713 8.43 -3.56 -7.19
C GLN A 713 9.75 -3.80 -6.46
N VAL A 714 10.56 -2.75 -6.33
CA VAL A 714 11.90 -2.89 -5.72
C VAL A 714 11.84 -3.24 -4.24
N LYS A 715 10.81 -2.77 -3.53
CA LYS A 715 10.68 -3.04 -2.10
C LYS A 715 10.34 -4.50 -1.82
N GLU A 716 9.43 -5.12 -2.59
CA GLU A 716 9.11 -6.53 -2.45
C GLU A 716 10.33 -7.41 -2.70
N GLU A 717 11.14 -7.07 -3.70
CA GLU A 717 12.33 -7.83 -4.04
C GLU A 717 13.47 -7.63 -3.01
N VAL A 718 13.58 -6.44 -2.38
CA VAL A 718 14.51 -6.24 -1.24
C VAL A 718 14.11 -7.13 -0.07
N ILE A 719 12.83 -7.15 0.29
CA ILE A 719 12.29 -7.95 1.39
C ILE A 719 12.48 -9.45 1.08
N ALA A 720 12.10 -9.88 -0.12
CA ALA A 720 12.24 -11.28 -0.54
C ALA A 720 13.70 -11.75 -0.48
N ARG A 721 14.65 -10.90 -0.89
CA ARG A 721 16.07 -11.26 -0.83
C ARG A 721 16.59 -11.44 0.60
N LEU A 722 16.23 -10.57 1.52
CA LEU A 722 16.61 -10.72 2.93
C LEU A 722 15.99 -11.97 3.55
N GLN A 723 14.77 -12.31 3.17
CA GLN A 723 14.11 -13.54 3.59
C GLN A 723 14.72 -14.80 2.94
N GLU A 724 15.20 -14.74 1.68
CA GLU A 724 16.01 -15.81 1.07
C GLU A 724 17.27 -16.08 1.90
N LEU A 725 17.95 -15.01 2.32
CA LEU A 725 19.09 -15.10 3.25
C LEU A 725 18.69 -15.58 4.65
N GLY A 726 17.38 -15.69 4.91
CA GLY A 726 16.86 -16.23 6.15
C GLY A 726 16.91 -15.26 7.33
N VAL A 727 17.10 -13.96 7.07
CA VAL A 727 17.08 -12.93 8.11
C VAL A 727 15.64 -12.68 8.54
N GLN A 728 15.32 -13.00 9.77
CA GLN A 728 14.01 -12.82 10.39
C GLN A 728 14.17 -12.22 11.77
N VAL A 729 13.16 -11.48 12.23
CA VAL A 729 13.07 -11.01 13.61
C VAL A 729 11.79 -11.56 14.21
N VAL A 730 11.89 -12.18 15.35
CA VAL A 730 10.75 -12.77 16.06
C VAL A 730 10.84 -12.36 17.53
N ASN A 731 9.84 -11.66 18.04
CA ASN A 731 9.82 -11.18 19.43
C ASN A 731 11.12 -10.46 19.86
N GLY A 732 11.62 -9.56 19.03
CA GLY A 732 12.83 -8.78 19.27
C GLY A 732 14.15 -9.51 19.01
N SER A 733 14.13 -10.78 18.65
CA SER A 733 15.30 -11.63 18.44
C SER A 733 15.59 -11.84 16.96
N VAL A 734 16.81 -11.53 16.51
CA VAL A 734 17.28 -11.82 15.15
C VAL A 734 17.53 -13.31 15.00
N THR A 735 16.95 -13.91 13.98
CA THR A 735 17.15 -15.32 13.63
C THR A 735 17.64 -15.46 12.19
N PHE A 736 18.46 -16.48 11.95
CA PHE A 736 19.00 -16.82 10.63
C PHE A 736 18.47 -18.19 10.19
N ASN A 737 17.44 -18.19 9.35
CA ASN A 737 16.73 -19.37 8.87
C ASN A 737 16.70 -19.44 7.32
N PRO A 738 17.83 -19.70 6.65
CA PRO A 738 17.92 -19.67 5.19
C PRO A 738 17.36 -20.94 4.54
N PHE A 739 16.09 -21.25 4.76
CA PHE A 739 15.45 -22.48 4.26
C PHE A 739 15.42 -22.62 2.74
N ILE A 740 15.40 -21.48 2.01
CA ILE A 740 15.37 -21.45 0.54
C ILE A 740 16.67 -20.92 -0.08
N LEU A 741 17.70 -20.66 0.72
CA LEU A 741 18.99 -20.24 0.20
C LEU A 741 19.68 -21.41 -0.52
N ARG A 742 20.07 -21.22 -1.77
CA ARG A 742 20.71 -22.25 -2.57
C ARG A 742 22.19 -22.41 -2.24
N LYS A 743 22.68 -23.65 -2.16
CA LYS A 743 24.11 -23.94 -1.97
C LYS A 743 25.00 -23.33 -3.05
N SER A 744 24.47 -23.16 -4.26
CA SER A 744 25.18 -22.53 -5.38
C SER A 744 25.52 -21.05 -5.16
N GLU A 745 24.98 -20.42 -4.12
CA GLU A 745 25.31 -19.05 -3.76
C GLU A 745 26.58 -18.92 -2.91
N PHE A 746 27.05 -20.04 -2.33
CA PHE A 746 28.29 -20.04 -1.58
C PHE A 746 29.49 -20.00 -2.51
N LEU A 747 30.48 -19.16 -2.19
CA LEU A 747 31.63 -18.87 -3.02
C LEU A 747 32.44 -20.12 -3.38
N LEU A 748 32.82 -20.28 -4.64
CA LEU A 748 33.70 -21.31 -5.15
C LEU A 748 35.20 -20.95 -5.02
N GLY A 749 35.47 -19.68 -4.71
CA GLY A 749 36.83 -19.14 -4.46
C GLY A 749 36.79 -18.07 -3.38
N SER A 750 37.95 -17.55 -2.99
CA SER A 750 38.00 -16.42 -2.02
C SER A 750 37.57 -15.12 -2.67
N ASP A 751 36.91 -14.25 -1.88
CA ASP A 751 36.52 -12.90 -2.28
C ASP A 751 36.58 -11.93 -1.07
N THR A 752 36.10 -10.70 -1.24
CA THR A 752 36.10 -9.69 -0.17
C THR A 752 34.77 -8.96 -0.13
N LEU A 753 34.10 -8.98 1.02
CA LEU A 753 32.95 -8.11 1.28
C LEU A 753 33.47 -6.71 1.64
N VAL A 754 33.27 -5.77 0.72
CA VAL A 754 33.48 -4.34 0.98
C VAL A 754 32.16 -3.76 1.45
N TYR A 755 32.16 -3.14 2.62
CA TYR A 755 30.96 -2.57 3.23
C TYR A 755 31.28 -1.23 3.92
N PHE A 756 30.24 -0.53 4.36
CA PHE A 756 30.37 0.73 5.13
C PHE A 756 29.84 0.50 6.52
N ASP A 757 30.67 0.80 7.52
CA ASP A 757 30.24 0.72 8.92
C ASP A 757 29.26 1.84 9.28
N ILE A 758 28.77 1.83 10.51
CA ILE A 758 27.81 2.84 11.00
C ILE A 758 28.36 4.28 11.00
N LYS A 759 29.68 4.47 10.89
CA LYS A 759 30.33 5.78 10.74
C LYS A 759 30.50 6.19 9.28
N GLY A 760 30.05 5.35 8.35
CA GLY A 760 30.22 5.55 6.91
C GLY A 760 31.65 5.32 6.44
N GLU A 761 32.50 4.66 7.23
CA GLU A 761 33.85 4.28 6.85
C GLU A 761 33.83 2.97 6.03
N GLN A 762 34.55 2.97 4.92
CA GLN A 762 34.70 1.76 4.11
C GLN A 762 35.56 0.73 4.85
N LYS A 763 35.06 -0.48 4.96
CA LYS A 763 35.71 -1.64 5.57
C LYS A 763 35.76 -2.78 4.57
N SER A 764 36.64 -3.73 4.82
CA SER A 764 36.81 -4.93 3.99
C SER A 764 36.89 -6.17 4.87
N LEU A 765 36.11 -7.19 4.55
CA LEU A 765 36.08 -8.46 5.24
C LEU A 765 36.42 -9.57 4.23
N PRO A 766 37.56 -10.27 4.39
CA PRO A 766 37.90 -11.41 3.52
C PRO A 766 36.89 -12.53 3.71
N LEU A 767 36.49 -13.15 2.62
CA LEU A 767 35.63 -14.33 2.55
C LEU A 767 36.41 -15.49 1.92
N GLU A 768 36.23 -16.67 2.48
CA GLU A 768 36.83 -17.90 2.02
C GLU A 768 35.90 -18.69 1.11
N THR A 769 36.42 -19.69 0.41
CA THR A 769 35.63 -20.69 -0.32
C THR A 769 34.61 -21.34 0.58
N GLY A 770 33.35 -21.46 0.12
CA GLY A 770 32.25 -22.03 0.89
C GLY A 770 31.60 -21.01 1.84
N GLN A 771 31.93 -19.73 1.71
CA GLN A 771 31.28 -18.65 2.46
C GLN A 771 30.44 -17.76 1.53
N LEU A 772 29.56 -16.97 2.10
CA LEU A 772 28.91 -15.81 1.49
C LEU A 772 28.79 -14.70 2.53
N GLY A 773 28.75 -13.45 2.09
CA GLY A 773 28.69 -12.29 2.98
C GLY A 773 27.66 -11.26 2.54
N PHE A 774 27.01 -10.62 3.51
CA PHE A 774 26.08 -9.53 3.32
C PHE A 774 26.07 -8.62 4.54
N THR A 775 25.32 -7.51 4.50
CA THR A 775 25.13 -6.66 5.70
C THR A 775 23.70 -6.75 6.20
N TYR A 776 23.51 -6.58 7.52
CA TYR A 776 22.23 -6.40 8.16
C TYR A 776 22.32 -5.34 9.23
N CYS A 777 21.52 -4.28 9.16
CA CYS A 777 21.68 -3.06 9.97
C CYS A 777 23.13 -2.51 9.94
N GLN A 778 23.80 -2.61 8.77
CA GLN A 778 25.21 -2.28 8.54
C GLN A 778 26.23 -3.14 9.32
N VAL A 779 25.80 -4.20 9.99
CA VAL A 779 26.71 -5.20 10.56
C VAL A 779 26.98 -6.27 9.49
N PRO A 780 28.25 -6.58 9.18
CA PRO A 780 28.58 -7.63 8.24
C PRO A 780 28.23 -9.02 8.81
N VAL A 781 27.55 -9.81 8.01
CA VAL A 781 27.14 -11.19 8.31
C VAL A 781 27.84 -12.12 7.33
N VAL A 782 28.48 -13.16 7.84
CA VAL A 782 29.15 -14.20 7.03
C VAL A 782 28.50 -15.55 7.32
N TYR A 783 28.02 -16.19 6.26
CA TYR A 783 27.53 -17.58 6.31
C TYR A 783 28.62 -18.55 5.89
N SER A 784 28.71 -19.67 6.61
CA SER A 784 29.54 -20.81 6.25
C SER A 784 28.77 -22.12 6.48
N LEU A 785 29.01 -23.13 5.63
CA LEU A 785 28.36 -24.45 5.78
C LEU A 785 29.07 -25.26 6.88
N ALA A 786 28.29 -25.86 7.79
CA ALA A 786 28.77 -26.63 8.91
C ALA A 786 27.80 -27.78 9.25
N GLU A 787 28.24 -28.72 10.11
CA GLU A 787 27.41 -29.83 10.59
C GLU A 787 26.38 -29.39 11.63
N GLN A 788 26.66 -28.31 12.37
CA GLN A 788 25.79 -27.76 13.41
C GLN A 788 25.63 -26.25 13.23
N THR A 789 24.42 -25.75 13.45
CA THR A 789 24.14 -24.33 13.40
C THR A 789 24.63 -23.64 14.67
N SER A 790 25.41 -22.57 14.50
CA SER A 790 25.89 -21.72 15.59
C SER A 790 26.16 -20.30 15.08
N ILE A 791 26.16 -19.34 16.00
CA ILE A 791 26.46 -17.95 15.73
C ILE A 791 27.67 -17.55 16.57
N GLU A 792 28.62 -16.84 15.96
CA GLU A 792 29.71 -16.16 16.64
C GLU A 792 29.59 -14.67 16.44
N LEU A 793 29.42 -13.93 17.53
CA LEU A 793 29.37 -12.48 17.55
C LEU A 793 30.76 -11.93 17.90
N SER A 794 31.25 -10.99 17.12
CA SER A 794 32.42 -10.21 17.45
C SER A 794 32.00 -8.81 17.88
N PHE A 795 32.58 -8.32 18.97
CA PHE A 795 32.29 -7.00 19.52
C PHE A 795 33.39 -5.99 19.19
N ALA A 796 33.05 -4.72 19.17
CA ALA A 796 34.00 -3.63 18.89
C ALA A 796 35.11 -3.51 19.94
N ASP A 797 34.88 -4.01 21.15
CA ASP A 797 35.88 -4.05 22.25
C ASP A 797 36.82 -5.26 22.17
N GLY A 798 36.67 -6.11 21.14
CA GLY A 798 37.49 -7.29 20.89
C GLY A 798 37.01 -8.56 21.59
N ARG A 799 35.89 -8.54 22.32
CA ARG A 799 35.25 -9.77 22.83
C ARG A 799 34.61 -10.57 21.67
N SER A 800 34.45 -11.85 21.90
CA SER A 800 33.63 -12.75 21.09
C SER A 800 32.65 -13.51 21.97
N GLU A 801 31.49 -13.83 21.40
CA GLU A 801 30.46 -14.64 22.06
C GLU A 801 29.93 -15.69 21.09
N SER A 802 29.90 -16.94 21.54
CA SER A 802 29.35 -18.06 20.75
C SER A 802 27.98 -18.46 21.23
N ILE A 803 27.03 -18.52 20.31
CA ILE A 803 25.63 -18.89 20.55
C ILE A 803 25.35 -20.20 19.83
N SER A 804 24.80 -21.19 20.53
CA SER A 804 24.35 -22.43 19.93
C SER A 804 22.97 -22.23 19.33
N GLY A 805 22.79 -22.62 18.07
CA GLY A 805 21.56 -22.40 17.31
C GLY A 805 21.63 -21.22 16.36
N ASN A 806 20.48 -20.72 15.93
CA ASN A 806 20.34 -19.75 14.85
C ASN A 806 19.71 -18.40 15.30
N SER A 807 19.56 -18.19 16.61
CA SER A 807 18.86 -16.98 17.15
C SER A 807 19.79 -16.22 18.10
N ILE A 808 19.81 -14.91 17.92
CA ILE A 808 20.44 -13.94 18.82
C ILE A 808 19.35 -13.45 19.79
N ASP A 809 19.65 -13.37 21.08
CA ASP A 809 18.67 -12.89 22.07
C ASP A 809 18.25 -11.43 21.81
N ALA A 810 17.17 -10.99 22.46
CA ALA A 810 16.58 -9.68 22.24
C ALA A 810 17.51 -8.52 22.62
N ASP A 811 18.32 -8.64 23.66
CA ASP A 811 19.23 -7.57 24.11
C ASP A 811 20.37 -7.34 23.10
N LEU A 812 20.99 -8.43 22.64
CA LEU A 812 22.01 -8.38 21.60
C LEU A 812 21.43 -7.97 20.25
N SER A 813 20.21 -8.40 19.92
CA SER A 813 19.51 -7.98 18.73
C SER A 813 19.21 -6.47 18.76
N MET A 814 18.77 -5.93 19.89
CA MET A 814 18.58 -4.50 20.06
C MET A 814 19.89 -3.73 19.88
N ALA A 815 21.04 -4.27 20.29
CA ALA A 815 22.34 -3.66 20.04
C ALA A 815 22.70 -3.60 18.54
N ILE A 816 22.17 -4.51 17.73
CA ILE A 816 22.25 -4.45 16.26
C ILE A 816 21.32 -3.37 15.72
N PHE A 817 20.06 -3.34 16.17
CA PHE A 817 19.04 -2.39 15.72
C PHE A 817 19.41 -0.94 16.05
N ASP A 818 19.98 -0.69 17.20
CA ASP A 818 20.41 0.65 17.67
C ASP A 818 21.55 1.24 16.85
N LYS A 819 22.25 0.44 16.05
CA LYS A 819 23.42 0.90 15.26
C LYS A 819 24.43 1.73 16.08
N LYS A 820 24.67 1.34 17.33
CA LYS A 820 25.69 1.97 18.20
C LYS A 820 27.10 1.40 17.98
N GLY A 821 27.24 0.41 17.07
CA GLY A 821 28.52 -0.20 16.72
C GLY A 821 29.08 -1.11 17.80
N THR A 822 28.25 -1.63 18.68
CA THR A 822 28.63 -2.57 19.72
C THR A 822 29.06 -3.90 19.13
N ILE A 823 28.32 -4.41 18.16
CA ILE A 823 28.61 -5.63 17.41
C ILE A 823 29.32 -5.27 16.13
N SER A 824 30.48 -5.85 15.87
CA SER A 824 31.34 -5.54 14.73
C SER A 824 31.19 -6.53 13.57
N SER A 825 30.83 -7.79 13.87
CA SER A 825 30.52 -8.80 12.84
C SER A 825 29.74 -9.97 13.41
N ILE A 826 29.04 -10.68 12.54
CA ILE A 826 28.26 -11.89 12.84
C ILE A 826 28.73 -12.98 11.91
N GLN A 827 29.20 -14.12 12.46
CA GLN A 827 29.49 -15.32 11.68
C GLN A 827 28.44 -16.37 12.02
N VAL A 828 27.80 -16.93 11.00
CA VAL A 828 26.77 -17.95 11.17
C VAL A 828 27.19 -19.21 10.45
N ALA A 829 27.40 -20.26 11.24
CA ALA A 829 27.60 -21.61 10.74
C ALA A 829 26.22 -22.26 10.51
N LEU A 830 25.95 -22.73 9.31
CA LEU A 830 24.64 -23.24 8.89
C LEU A 830 24.71 -24.71 8.52
N GLN A 831 23.73 -25.48 8.94
CA GLN A 831 23.50 -26.78 8.32
C GLN A 831 23.06 -26.55 6.87
N PRO A 832 23.54 -27.40 5.91
CA PRO A 832 23.10 -27.27 4.54
C PRO A 832 21.57 -27.39 4.45
N GLY A 833 20.91 -26.31 3.96
CA GLY A 833 19.48 -26.30 3.61
C GLY A 833 19.20 -27.06 2.32
N LEU A 834 18.15 -26.69 1.59
CA LEU A 834 17.74 -27.31 0.32
C LEU A 834 18.91 -27.43 -0.68
N GLU A 835 19.03 -28.60 -1.32
CA GLU A 835 20.03 -28.88 -2.39
C GLU A 835 19.79 -28.06 -3.65
#